data_d830600f9b6405b3d3a6502b69ffdee7
#
_entry.id   d830600f9b6405b3d3a6502b69ffdee7
#
_cell.length_a   1.000
_cell.length_b   1.000
_cell.length_c   1.000
_cell.angle_alpha   90.00
_cell.angle_beta   90.00
_cell.angle_gamma   90.00
#
_symmetry.space_group_name_H-M   'P 1'
#
loop_
_entity.id
_entity.type
_entity.pdbx_description
1 polymer ?
#
loop_
_entity_poly.entity_id
_entity_poly.type
_entity_poly.pdbx_seq_one_letter_code
_entity_poly.pdbx_strand_id
1 'polypeptide(L)'
;MKKILFTTISFVFVCILSSCSDKVAPAIPSDAEIEKKIDQLLSTMTLEEKVGQMAQITITAIQNKDKEGNLQWKEAMLDSVIGKYKVGSILNVLSMEAQTREVTAKMIKQLQDKSMQEIGIPCLYGLDQIHGASYIADATLFPQEINIAATFNRAHAFTMGEVTAYEARASLNPWSFSPTLDLGRDPRWARLWESYGESEYLQAQMGKAQVLGMQGPNPNRVDEYHMAVCIKHYMAYGVPVSGRDRTPSSVTDIDMRERYFEPFKECIQAGALSLMVNSTSNKGLPFHANYEYLTQWLKEDLNWDGMIVTDWADIDNLYWRERVATSRKDAIRLAVNAGIDMAMIPNDWQFCIDLVQLVKEGAVSMERIDDAVRRVLRLKYRLGLFDNPNWDLEQYDKFGSKEFADKSYQAALESEVLLKNTNHILPLQRGTKILVTGPNGNEMRCLNGGWSYTWQGNKANQYTTHFNTIYEALCNEFGSSNVSYEAGVSYVQGRGKWDAEVCDETTIRRAVQKAKQHDVVVVCIGENSYCETPGNLKDMNLSVNQKNLVKALAQTGKPIVLILNEGRPRIIHDIEPLAEAVVHVLLPGNYGGDALAALLSGRENFSGKMPYTYPRYINMLSTYDYKVSEMTATMAGVYNYDARIDVLWPFGYGLSYTSFQYSDLKVNKQHFRSTDTLEFEVTVTNTGNVAGKEAVLLYSSDLFASLVPDSRRLRAFEKVL
;
A
#
# COMPACT_ATOMS: atom_id res chain seq x y z
N MET A 1 27.27 59.22 -58.48
CA MET A 1 26.68 59.20 -57.16
C MET A 1 25.22 58.82 -57.32
N LYS A 2 24.86 57.59 -57.03
CA LYS A 2 23.45 57.09 -57.01
C LYS A 2 22.99 57.06 -55.61
N LYS A 3 21.91 57.80 -55.26
CA LYS A 3 21.21 57.75 -54.02
C LYS A 3 20.31 56.52 -54.02
N ILE A 4 20.46 55.63 -53.04
CA ILE A 4 19.55 54.51 -52.77
C ILE A 4 18.61 54.96 -51.68
N LEU A 5 17.29 54.92 -51.99
CA LEU A 5 16.20 55.24 -51.09
C LEU A 5 15.82 53.95 -50.35
N PHE A 6 15.95 53.96 -49.03
CA PHE A 6 15.47 52.86 -48.19
C PHE A 6 14.04 53.16 -47.78
N THR A 7 13.12 52.31 -48.23
CA THR A 7 11.73 52.29 -47.77
C THR A 7 11.59 51.28 -46.66
N THR A 8 11.35 51.78 -45.44
CA THR A 8 11.09 50.95 -44.29
C THR A 8 9.61 50.53 -44.30
N ILE A 9 9.30 49.26 -44.52
CA ILE A 9 7.97 48.70 -44.37
C ILE A 9 7.89 48.11 -42.94
N SER A 10 7.14 48.79 -42.08
CA SER A 10 6.78 48.24 -40.74
C SER A 10 5.63 47.23 -40.90
N PHE A 11 5.92 45.95 -40.70
CA PHE A 11 4.90 44.93 -40.49
C PHE A 11 4.52 44.93 -39.01
N VAL A 12 3.31 45.35 -38.71
CA VAL A 12 2.67 45.12 -37.39
C VAL A 12 2.12 43.71 -37.41
N PHE A 13 2.83 42.79 -36.72
CA PHE A 13 2.32 41.45 -36.43
C PHE A 13 1.36 41.57 -35.22
N VAL A 14 0.07 41.52 -35.49
CA VAL A 14 -0.91 41.29 -34.43
C VAL A 14 -0.90 39.79 -34.13
N CYS A 15 -0.13 39.39 -33.11
CA CYS A 15 -0.27 38.06 -32.52
C CYS A 15 -1.60 38.00 -31.77
N ILE A 16 -2.62 37.44 -32.36
CA ILE A 16 -3.79 36.95 -31.64
C ILE A 16 -3.32 35.68 -30.94
N LEU A 17 -2.91 35.81 -29.66
CA LEU A 17 -2.74 34.69 -28.79
C LEU A 17 -4.14 34.12 -28.47
N SER A 18 -4.64 33.25 -29.32
CA SER A 18 -5.68 32.30 -28.94
C SER A 18 -5.06 31.30 -27.99
N SER A 19 -5.09 31.57 -26.71
CA SER A 19 -4.84 30.56 -25.69
C SER A 19 -6.04 29.60 -25.70
N CYS A 20 -6.07 28.68 -26.65
CA CYS A 20 -6.79 27.43 -26.46
C CYS A 20 -5.94 26.59 -25.49
N SER A 21 -6.23 26.67 -24.21
CA SER A 21 -5.88 25.60 -23.30
C SER A 21 -6.73 24.42 -23.76
N ASP A 22 -6.12 23.46 -24.47
CA ASP A 22 -6.72 22.16 -24.67
C ASP A 22 -6.95 21.58 -23.27
N LYS A 23 -8.19 21.66 -22.79
CA LYS A 23 -8.56 21.04 -21.51
C LYS A 23 -8.28 19.56 -21.66
N VAL A 24 -7.47 19.03 -20.77
CA VAL A 24 -7.23 17.58 -20.68
C VAL A 24 -8.60 16.90 -20.58
N ALA A 25 -8.82 15.89 -21.40
CA ALA A 25 -10.08 15.12 -21.33
C ALA A 25 -10.20 14.51 -19.91
N PRO A 26 -11.39 14.56 -19.30
CA PRO A 26 -11.57 13.98 -17.98
C PRO A 26 -11.28 12.48 -18.00
N ALA A 27 -10.60 11.98 -16.98
CA ALA A 27 -10.29 10.55 -16.83
C ALA A 27 -11.58 9.70 -16.78
N ILE A 28 -12.64 10.25 -16.20
CA ILE A 28 -13.98 9.66 -16.16
C ILE A 28 -14.91 10.58 -16.93
N PRO A 29 -15.49 10.14 -18.05
CA PRO A 29 -16.50 10.93 -18.75
C PRO A 29 -17.67 11.28 -17.85
N SER A 30 -18.16 12.52 -17.93
CA SER A 30 -19.31 12.96 -17.13
C SER A 30 -20.58 12.21 -17.54
N ASP A 31 -21.34 11.72 -16.57
CA ASP A 31 -22.66 11.11 -16.76
C ASP A 31 -23.73 12.18 -16.53
N ALA A 32 -24.39 12.62 -17.61
CA ALA A 32 -25.37 13.69 -17.56
C ALA A 32 -26.61 13.36 -16.70
N GLU A 33 -26.97 12.08 -16.55
CA GLU A 33 -28.09 11.66 -15.70
C GLU A 33 -27.73 11.80 -14.24
N ILE A 34 -26.51 11.34 -13.86
CA ILE A 34 -25.98 11.49 -12.49
C ILE A 34 -25.89 12.98 -12.15
N GLU A 35 -25.29 13.80 -13.01
CA GLU A 35 -25.15 15.24 -12.72
C GLU A 35 -26.49 15.93 -12.55
N LYS A 36 -27.49 15.58 -13.35
CA LYS A 36 -28.87 16.11 -13.22
C LYS A 36 -29.49 15.73 -11.86
N LYS A 37 -29.31 14.46 -11.40
CA LYS A 37 -29.81 14.02 -10.09
C LYS A 37 -29.13 14.78 -8.95
N ILE A 38 -27.81 15.01 -9.08
CA ILE A 38 -27.04 15.79 -8.11
C ILE A 38 -27.51 17.24 -8.06
N ASP A 39 -27.71 17.89 -9.21
CA ASP A 39 -28.21 19.27 -9.26
C ASP A 39 -29.58 19.42 -8.58
N GLN A 40 -30.49 18.49 -8.83
CA GLN A 40 -31.79 18.45 -8.20
C GLN A 40 -31.67 18.30 -6.67
N LEU A 41 -30.85 17.39 -6.19
CA LEU A 41 -30.64 17.15 -4.76
C LEU A 41 -30.00 18.37 -4.08
N LEU A 42 -28.91 18.90 -4.66
CA LEU A 42 -28.19 20.07 -4.12
C LEU A 42 -29.11 21.30 -4.00
N SER A 43 -30.06 21.49 -4.94
CA SER A 43 -30.98 22.62 -4.93
C SER A 43 -31.96 22.61 -3.76
N THR A 44 -32.18 21.44 -3.15
CA THR A 44 -33.12 21.27 -2.02
C THR A 44 -32.41 21.15 -0.67
N MET A 45 -31.10 20.89 -0.65
CA MET A 45 -30.32 20.72 0.57
C MET A 45 -30.08 22.05 1.29
N THR A 46 -30.26 22.04 2.61
CA THR A 46 -29.82 23.11 3.50
C THR A 46 -28.31 23.16 3.61
N LEU A 47 -27.75 24.27 4.11
CA LEU A 47 -26.30 24.38 4.36
C LEU A 47 -25.84 23.32 5.37
N GLU A 48 -26.61 23.09 6.41
CA GLU A 48 -26.31 22.09 7.46
C GLU A 48 -26.30 20.67 6.89
N GLU A 49 -27.20 20.32 5.99
CA GLU A 49 -27.19 19.02 5.28
C GLU A 49 -25.99 18.89 4.34
N LYS A 50 -25.65 19.92 3.59
CA LYS A 50 -24.47 19.95 2.72
C LYS A 50 -23.19 19.73 3.53
N VAL A 51 -23.01 20.47 4.61
CA VAL A 51 -21.82 20.34 5.49
C VAL A 51 -21.77 18.96 6.15
N GLY A 52 -22.90 18.39 6.55
CA GLY A 52 -22.97 17.03 7.08
C GLY A 52 -22.45 15.99 6.09
N GLN A 53 -22.71 16.14 4.78
CA GLN A 53 -22.18 15.23 3.76
C GLN A 53 -20.66 15.31 3.60
N MET A 54 -20.04 16.42 4.00
CA MET A 54 -18.59 16.59 4.00
C MET A 54 -17.90 16.02 5.24
N ALA A 55 -18.64 15.45 6.20
CA ALA A 55 -18.11 14.89 7.46
C ALA A 55 -18.08 13.36 7.43
N GLN A 56 -17.00 12.79 7.98
CA GLN A 56 -16.82 11.36 8.20
C GLN A 56 -16.43 11.07 9.65
N ILE A 57 -17.20 10.22 10.34
CA ILE A 57 -17.05 9.88 11.76
C ILE A 57 -16.68 8.40 11.89
N THR A 58 -15.85 8.04 12.90
CA THR A 58 -15.55 6.63 13.18
C THR A 58 -16.76 5.92 13.79
N ILE A 59 -16.99 4.67 13.37
CA ILE A 59 -18.10 3.87 13.90
C ILE A 59 -18.00 3.65 15.41
N THR A 60 -16.80 3.63 15.98
CA THR A 60 -16.59 3.46 17.42
C THR A 60 -17.07 4.66 18.25
N ALA A 61 -17.27 5.82 17.65
CA ALA A 61 -17.91 6.96 18.30
C ALA A 61 -19.41 6.70 18.59
N ILE A 62 -20.07 5.96 17.70
CA ILE A 62 -21.52 5.71 17.72
C ILE A 62 -21.91 4.26 18.08
N GLN A 63 -20.93 3.38 18.29
CA GLN A 63 -21.12 1.95 18.57
C GLN A 63 -20.29 1.53 19.78
N ASN A 64 -20.78 0.57 20.57
CA ASN A 64 -20.06 -0.08 21.67
C ASN A 64 -20.44 -1.57 21.75
N LYS A 65 -19.92 -2.26 22.76
CA LYS A 65 -20.35 -3.61 23.17
C LYS A 65 -21.20 -3.52 24.43
N ASP A 66 -22.24 -4.34 24.53
CA ASP A 66 -23.00 -4.55 25.76
C ASP A 66 -22.18 -5.39 26.77
N LYS A 67 -22.79 -5.74 27.90
CA LYS A 67 -22.14 -6.53 28.97
C LYS A 67 -21.85 -7.97 28.52
N GLU A 68 -22.61 -8.48 27.59
CA GLU A 68 -22.49 -9.81 27.01
C GLU A 68 -21.49 -9.84 25.84
N GLY A 69 -21.00 -8.65 25.39
CA GLY A 69 -20.06 -8.51 24.31
C GLY A 69 -20.69 -8.32 22.93
N ASN A 70 -22.02 -8.22 22.82
CA ASN A 70 -22.69 -7.98 21.55
C ASN A 70 -22.58 -6.52 21.12
N LEU A 71 -22.47 -6.30 19.81
CA LEU A 71 -22.42 -4.96 19.24
C LEU A 71 -23.79 -4.27 19.36
N GLN A 72 -23.79 -3.03 19.81
CA GLN A 72 -25.00 -2.20 19.92
C GLN A 72 -24.68 -0.74 19.58
N TRP A 73 -25.72 0.00 19.15
CA TRP A 73 -25.63 1.41 18.92
C TRP A 73 -25.68 2.21 20.24
N LYS A 74 -24.92 3.28 20.27
CA LYS A 74 -25.08 4.36 21.25
C LYS A 74 -26.17 5.29 20.71
N GLU A 75 -27.44 4.97 20.93
CA GLU A 75 -28.57 5.61 20.23
C GLU A 75 -28.52 7.13 20.24
N ALA A 76 -28.27 7.76 21.40
CA ALA A 76 -28.18 9.21 21.49
C ALA A 76 -27.04 9.81 20.65
N MET A 77 -25.94 9.07 20.45
CA MET A 77 -24.82 9.49 19.61
C MET A 77 -25.14 9.27 18.15
N LEU A 78 -25.78 8.16 17.81
CA LEU A 78 -26.25 7.87 16.46
C LEU A 78 -27.27 8.92 15.99
N ASP A 79 -28.25 9.29 16.85
CA ASP A 79 -29.21 10.37 16.60
C ASP A 79 -28.52 11.72 16.43
N SER A 80 -27.45 11.99 17.21
CA SER A 80 -26.68 13.22 17.03
C SER A 80 -25.95 13.23 15.68
N VAL A 81 -25.22 12.17 15.37
CA VAL A 81 -24.37 12.10 14.18
C VAL A 81 -25.23 12.09 12.90
N ILE A 82 -26.17 11.17 12.80
CA ILE A 82 -27.01 11.03 11.59
C ILE A 82 -28.21 11.99 11.59
N GLY A 83 -28.95 12.03 12.69
CA GLY A 83 -30.19 12.81 12.76
C GLY A 83 -29.96 14.31 12.82
N LYS A 84 -29.06 14.79 13.70
CA LYS A 84 -28.83 16.23 13.91
C LYS A 84 -27.81 16.82 12.95
N TYR A 85 -26.60 16.22 12.85
CA TYR A 85 -25.50 16.76 12.05
C TYR A 85 -25.47 16.26 10.61
N LYS A 86 -26.37 15.33 10.24
CA LYS A 86 -26.55 14.84 8.85
C LYS A 86 -25.28 14.28 8.25
N VAL A 87 -24.43 13.63 9.07
CA VAL A 87 -23.12 13.09 8.66
C VAL A 87 -23.28 12.09 7.52
N GLY A 88 -22.56 12.33 6.42
CA GLY A 88 -22.71 11.59 5.17
C GLY A 88 -21.85 10.34 5.05
N SER A 89 -20.89 10.14 5.97
CA SER A 89 -19.95 9.01 5.90
C SER A 89 -19.56 8.50 7.27
N ILE A 90 -19.42 7.17 7.38
CA ILE A 90 -18.90 6.47 8.55
C ILE A 90 -17.72 5.59 8.12
N LEU A 91 -16.71 5.48 8.97
CA LEU A 91 -15.53 4.67 8.70
C LEU A 91 -15.17 3.75 9.85
N ASN A 92 -14.19 2.88 9.57
CA ASN A 92 -13.47 2.05 10.52
C ASN A 92 -14.20 0.75 10.90
N VAL A 93 -13.48 -0.13 11.59
CA VAL A 93 -13.93 -1.47 11.91
C VAL A 93 -14.73 -1.52 13.21
N LEU A 94 -15.79 -2.29 13.22
CA LEU A 94 -16.64 -2.53 14.38
C LEU A 94 -15.80 -3.06 15.56
N SER A 95 -15.86 -2.39 16.70
CA SER A 95 -15.10 -2.77 17.90
C SER A 95 -13.58 -2.88 17.72
N MET A 96 -13.01 -2.26 16.70
CA MET A 96 -11.57 -2.26 16.40
C MET A 96 -10.98 -3.65 16.06
N GLU A 97 -11.80 -4.60 15.64
CA GLU A 97 -11.38 -5.95 15.23
C GLU A 97 -12.35 -6.57 14.23
N ALA A 98 -11.86 -7.50 13.42
CA ALA A 98 -12.66 -8.19 12.40
C ALA A 98 -13.91 -8.82 13.00
N GLN A 99 -15.01 -8.71 12.25
CA GLN A 99 -16.30 -9.33 12.57
C GLN A 99 -16.68 -10.29 11.44
N THR A 100 -17.66 -11.17 11.70
CA THR A 100 -18.20 -11.99 10.62
C THR A 100 -18.94 -11.12 9.59
N ARG A 101 -19.06 -11.63 8.39
CA ARG A 101 -19.82 -11.04 7.28
C ARG A 101 -21.23 -10.61 7.72
N GLU A 102 -21.95 -11.51 8.42
CA GLU A 102 -23.33 -11.30 8.85
C GLU A 102 -23.45 -10.18 9.90
N VAL A 103 -22.55 -10.16 10.88
CA VAL A 103 -22.52 -9.12 11.92
C VAL A 103 -22.23 -7.77 11.30
N THR A 104 -21.25 -7.70 10.41
CA THR A 104 -20.87 -6.47 9.72
C THR A 104 -22.02 -5.95 8.87
N ALA A 105 -22.61 -6.80 8.03
CA ALA A 105 -23.72 -6.44 7.16
C ALA A 105 -24.94 -5.98 7.95
N LYS A 106 -25.29 -6.66 9.06
CA LYS A 106 -26.38 -6.26 9.93
C LYS A 106 -26.21 -4.85 10.47
N MET A 107 -25.02 -4.51 10.96
CA MET A 107 -24.73 -3.19 11.52
C MET A 107 -24.75 -2.11 10.43
N ILE A 108 -24.13 -2.37 9.29
CA ILE A 108 -24.12 -1.40 8.18
C ILE A 108 -25.54 -1.19 7.64
N LYS A 109 -26.35 -2.26 7.52
CA LYS A 109 -27.74 -2.12 7.11
C LYS A 109 -28.55 -1.21 8.04
N GLN A 110 -28.41 -1.38 9.35
CA GLN A 110 -29.10 -0.51 10.33
C GLN A 110 -28.65 0.96 10.20
N LEU A 111 -27.36 1.19 9.94
CA LEU A 111 -26.84 2.53 9.67
C LEU A 111 -27.43 3.12 8.39
N GLN A 112 -27.51 2.34 7.32
CA GLN A 112 -28.14 2.77 6.06
C GLN A 112 -29.62 3.09 6.24
N ASP A 113 -30.37 2.21 6.90
CA ASP A 113 -31.80 2.43 7.18
C ASP A 113 -32.01 3.73 7.96
N LYS A 114 -31.17 4.00 9.00
CA LYS A 114 -31.21 5.24 9.77
C LYS A 114 -30.86 6.47 8.91
N SER A 115 -29.84 6.41 8.07
CA SER A 115 -29.44 7.50 7.18
C SER A 115 -30.55 7.83 6.18
N MET A 116 -31.14 6.83 5.56
CA MET A 116 -32.24 7.01 4.62
C MET A 116 -33.49 7.61 5.29
N GLN A 117 -33.80 7.17 6.53
CA GLN A 117 -34.91 7.71 7.28
C GLN A 117 -34.73 9.18 7.68
N GLU A 118 -33.53 9.56 8.13
CA GLU A 118 -33.25 10.90 8.71
C GLU A 118 -32.82 11.95 7.68
N ILE A 119 -32.20 11.52 6.58
CA ILE A 119 -31.58 12.41 5.61
C ILE A 119 -32.13 12.19 4.19
N GLY A 120 -32.57 10.96 3.87
CA GLY A 120 -32.90 10.57 2.50
C GLY A 120 -31.68 10.40 1.59
N ILE A 121 -30.47 10.40 2.15
CA ILE A 121 -29.19 10.21 1.46
C ILE A 121 -28.48 9.01 2.09
N PRO A 122 -28.04 8.01 1.30
CA PRO A 122 -27.34 6.85 1.84
C PRO A 122 -26.02 7.22 2.48
N CYS A 123 -25.66 6.54 3.57
CA CYS A 123 -24.38 6.70 4.23
C CYS A 123 -23.27 6.05 3.39
N LEU A 124 -22.11 6.72 3.21
CA LEU A 124 -20.92 6.14 2.60
C LEU A 124 -20.06 5.48 3.70
N TYR A 125 -19.98 4.14 3.68
CA TYR A 125 -19.18 3.39 4.64
C TYR A 125 -17.84 3.00 4.04
N GLY A 126 -16.74 3.31 4.73
CA GLY A 126 -15.38 3.05 4.25
C GLY A 126 -14.51 2.31 5.25
N LEU A 127 -13.64 1.41 4.74
CA LEU A 127 -12.67 0.63 5.51
C LEU A 127 -11.31 0.57 4.81
N ASP A 128 -10.26 0.31 5.60
CA ASP A 128 -8.92 -0.04 5.12
C ASP A 128 -8.88 -1.51 4.69
N GLN A 129 -9.15 -1.78 3.42
CA GLN A 129 -9.09 -3.10 2.81
C GLN A 129 -7.79 -3.21 2.02
N ILE A 130 -6.65 -3.36 2.70
CA ILE A 130 -5.32 -3.20 2.09
C ILE A 130 -4.93 -4.43 1.28
N HIS A 131 -5.06 -5.63 1.84
CA HIS A 131 -4.64 -6.87 1.19
C HIS A 131 -5.71 -7.97 1.23
N GLY A 132 -6.90 -7.63 0.87
CA GLY A 132 -8.13 -8.43 0.98
C GLY A 132 -9.17 -7.71 1.82
N ALA A 133 -10.35 -8.29 2.02
CA ALA A 133 -11.36 -7.77 2.93
C ALA A 133 -10.96 -8.03 4.39
N SER A 134 -9.82 -7.46 4.80
CA SER A 134 -9.02 -7.85 5.97
C SER A 134 -9.69 -7.62 7.32
N TYR A 135 -10.82 -6.93 7.36
CA TYR A 135 -11.62 -6.73 8.57
C TYR A 135 -12.92 -7.55 8.59
N ILE A 136 -13.05 -8.47 7.63
CA ILE A 136 -14.15 -9.44 7.61
C ILE A 136 -13.55 -10.81 7.93
N ALA A 137 -14.00 -11.43 9.01
CA ALA A 137 -13.58 -12.78 9.38
C ALA A 137 -13.95 -13.76 8.25
N ASP A 138 -13.10 -14.74 8.03
CA ASP A 138 -13.24 -15.76 6.97
C ASP A 138 -13.14 -15.23 5.52
N ALA A 139 -12.88 -13.92 5.32
CA ALA A 139 -12.53 -13.38 4.01
C ALA A 139 -11.13 -13.82 3.59
N THR A 140 -10.88 -13.85 2.28
CA THR A 140 -9.59 -14.22 1.70
C THR A 140 -8.59 -13.06 1.85
N LEU A 141 -7.55 -13.23 2.67
CA LEU A 141 -6.43 -12.30 2.73
C LEU A 141 -5.37 -12.72 1.72
N PHE A 142 -4.86 -11.74 1.01
CA PHE A 142 -3.72 -11.86 0.10
C PHE A 142 -2.40 -11.52 0.82
N PRO A 143 -1.24 -11.80 0.21
CA PRO A 143 0.02 -11.16 0.60
C PRO A 143 -0.11 -9.63 0.61
N GLN A 144 0.68 -8.97 1.43
CA GLN A 144 0.72 -7.49 1.46
C GLN A 144 1.16 -6.91 0.12
N GLU A 145 0.88 -5.62 -0.14
CA GLU A 145 1.19 -4.97 -1.42
C GLU A 145 2.66 -5.11 -1.83
N ILE A 146 3.59 -5.09 -0.88
CA ILE A 146 5.02 -5.30 -1.13
C ILE A 146 5.33 -6.70 -1.69
N ASN A 147 4.60 -7.72 -1.26
CA ASN A 147 4.70 -9.07 -1.82
C ASN A 147 4.13 -9.12 -3.24
N ILE A 148 2.96 -8.51 -3.44
CA ILE A 148 2.37 -8.43 -4.78
C ILE A 148 3.34 -7.72 -5.74
N ALA A 149 4.06 -6.69 -5.28
CA ALA A 149 5.12 -6.04 -6.04
C ALA A 149 6.26 -6.99 -6.39
N ALA A 150 6.69 -7.84 -5.45
CA ALA A 150 7.76 -8.82 -5.66
C ALA A 150 7.43 -9.87 -6.74
N THR A 151 6.16 -10.05 -7.07
CA THR A 151 5.76 -10.90 -8.20
C THR A 151 6.12 -10.30 -9.55
N PHE A 152 6.20 -8.98 -9.69
CA PHE A 152 6.24 -8.26 -10.97
C PHE A 152 5.17 -8.76 -11.95
N ASN A 153 3.98 -9.06 -11.44
CA ASN A 153 2.86 -9.62 -12.18
C ASN A 153 1.57 -8.84 -11.88
N ARG A 154 1.15 -7.99 -12.82
CA ARG A 154 -0.06 -7.15 -12.70
C ARG A 154 -1.33 -7.95 -12.44
N ALA A 155 -1.37 -9.21 -12.91
CA ALA A 155 -2.54 -10.07 -12.75
C ALA A 155 -2.84 -10.37 -11.27
N HIS A 156 -1.80 -10.46 -10.41
CA HIS A 156 -2.01 -10.65 -8.97
C HIS A 156 -2.57 -9.40 -8.29
N ALA A 157 -2.13 -8.20 -8.68
CA ALA A 157 -2.70 -6.95 -8.17
C ALA A 157 -4.17 -6.79 -8.60
N PHE A 158 -4.48 -7.08 -9.87
CA PHE A 158 -5.86 -7.09 -10.37
C PHE A 158 -6.73 -8.08 -9.60
N THR A 159 -6.28 -9.33 -9.47
CA THR A 159 -7.02 -10.40 -8.79
C THR A 159 -7.23 -10.09 -7.30
N MET A 160 -6.21 -9.56 -6.62
CA MET A 160 -6.36 -9.09 -5.22
C MET A 160 -7.45 -8.02 -5.13
N GLY A 161 -7.45 -7.05 -6.06
CA GLY A 161 -8.49 -6.03 -6.12
C GLY A 161 -9.89 -6.59 -6.34
N GLU A 162 -10.05 -7.50 -7.32
CA GLU A 162 -11.32 -8.16 -7.66
C GLU A 162 -11.90 -8.94 -6.47
N VAL A 163 -11.08 -9.77 -5.83
CA VAL A 163 -11.51 -10.58 -4.67
C VAL A 163 -11.81 -9.69 -3.46
N THR A 164 -10.96 -8.68 -3.21
CA THR A 164 -11.20 -7.72 -2.12
C THR A 164 -12.54 -7.03 -2.28
N ALA A 165 -12.86 -6.54 -3.48
CA ALA A 165 -14.12 -5.88 -3.76
C ALA A 165 -15.32 -6.82 -3.56
N TYR A 166 -15.27 -8.01 -4.13
CA TYR A 166 -16.32 -9.01 -4.00
C TYR A 166 -16.62 -9.35 -2.53
N GLU A 167 -15.60 -9.64 -1.74
CA GLU A 167 -15.76 -10.03 -0.34
C GLU A 167 -16.13 -8.87 0.59
N ALA A 168 -15.66 -7.64 0.29
CA ALA A 168 -16.08 -6.43 0.99
C ALA A 168 -17.57 -6.12 0.73
N ARG A 169 -17.99 -6.19 -0.53
CA ARG A 169 -19.40 -6.00 -0.91
C ARG A 169 -20.32 -7.04 -0.29
N ALA A 170 -19.83 -8.27 -0.11
CA ALA A 170 -20.54 -9.33 0.62
C ALA A 170 -20.85 -8.98 2.09
N SER A 171 -20.27 -7.89 2.63
CA SER A 171 -20.53 -7.38 3.97
C SER A 171 -21.12 -5.96 3.99
N LEU A 172 -21.69 -5.49 2.88
CA LEU A 172 -22.23 -4.13 2.66
C LEU A 172 -21.20 -3.01 2.72
N ASN A 173 -19.93 -3.29 2.42
CA ASN A 173 -18.88 -2.30 2.40
C ASN A 173 -18.55 -1.88 0.95
N PRO A 174 -18.94 -0.64 0.52
CA PRO A 174 -18.80 -0.22 -0.87
C PRO A 174 -17.53 0.57 -1.18
N TRP A 175 -16.71 0.94 -0.18
CA TRP A 175 -15.60 1.87 -0.35
C TRP A 175 -14.37 1.45 0.45
N SER A 176 -13.21 1.34 -0.22
CA SER A 176 -11.94 0.98 0.39
C SER A 176 -10.93 2.12 0.36
N PHE A 177 -10.16 2.27 1.46
CA PHE A 177 -8.99 3.16 1.53
C PHE A 177 -7.73 2.45 1.01
N SER A 178 -7.79 2.00 -0.24
CA SER A 178 -6.72 1.34 -0.99
C SER A 178 -6.88 1.58 -2.50
N PRO A 179 -5.86 1.35 -3.33
CA PRO A 179 -4.47 0.96 -3.03
C PRO A 179 -3.65 2.04 -2.36
N THR A 180 -2.57 1.62 -1.66
CA THR A 180 -1.55 2.52 -1.16
C THR A 180 -0.54 2.79 -2.26
N LEU A 181 -0.38 4.07 -2.65
CA LEU A 181 0.49 4.49 -3.77
C LEU A 181 1.77 5.22 -3.32
N ASP A 182 2.11 5.09 -2.05
CA ASP A 182 3.34 5.63 -1.51
C ASP A 182 4.55 4.88 -2.05
N LEU A 183 5.62 5.60 -2.41
CA LEU A 183 6.87 4.97 -2.82
C LEU A 183 7.68 4.57 -1.59
N GLY A 184 8.00 3.28 -1.46
CA GLY A 184 8.80 2.72 -0.38
C GLY A 184 10.30 3.00 -0.58
N ARG A 185 10.72 4.28 -0.62
CA ARG A 185 12.10 4.69 -0.92
C ARG A 185 12.97 4.89 0.33
N ASP A 186 12.36 5.09 1.48
CA ASP A 186 13.08 5.16 2.76
C ASP A 186 12.86 3.87 3.56
N PRO A 187 13.88 3.00 3.69
CA PRO A 187 13.73 1.72 4.40
C PRO A 187 13.51 1.87 5.91
N ARG A 188 13.67 3.09 6.46
CA ARG A 188 13.35 3.38 7.87
C ARG A 188 11.86 3.58 8.10
N TRP A 189 11.10 3.91 7.05
CA TRP A 189 9.68 4.22 7.15
C TRP A 189 8.85 3.01 7.54
N ALA A 190 7.94 3.19 8.52
CA ALA A 190 7.16 2.11 9.11
C ALA A 190 6.15 1.45 8.16
N ARG A 191 5.78 2.13 7.06
CA ARG A 191 4.74 1.70 6.12
C ARG A 191 5.29 1.27 4.75
N LEU A 192 6.61 1.00 4.66
CA LEU A 192 7.23 0.56 3.41
C LEU A 192 6.51 -0.65 2.81
N TRP A 193 6.09 -1.60 3.62
CA TRP A 193 5.41 -2.83 3.21
C TRP A 193 3.97 -2.60 2.69
N GLU A 194 3.37 -1.45 2.97
CA GLU A 194 2.07 -1.05 2.43
C GLU A 194 2.18 -0.50 0.98
N SER A 195 3.32 -0.60 0.32
CA SER A 195 3.59 -0.06 -1.01
C SER A 195 3.97 -1.15 -2.01
N TYR A 196 3.91 -0.81 -3.29
CA TYR A 196 4.46 -1.65 -4.36
C TYR A 196 5.96 -1.39 -4.60
N GLY A 197 6.70 -0.98 -3.57
CA GLY A 197 8.15 -0.84 -3.59
C GLY A 197 8.66 0.56 -3.95
N GLU A 198 9.95 0.62 -4.37
CA GLU A 198 10.66 1.88 -4.52
C GLU A 198 10.55 2.53 -5.91
N SER A 199 10.09 1.76 -6.94
CA SER A 199 9.97 2.24 -8.31
C SER A 199 8.62 2.87 -8.58
N GLU A 200 8.62 4.12 -9.07
CA GLU A 200 7.41 4.84 -9.47
C GLU A 200 6.63 4.11 -10.55
N TYR A 201 7.33 3.48 -11.50
CA TYR A 201 6.68 2.74 -12.58
C TYR A 201 6.02 1.45 -12.08
N LEU A 202 6.71 0.67 -11.22
CA LEU A 202 6.13 -0.53 -10.62
C LEU A 202 4.90 -0.18 -9.79
N GLN A 203 5.01 0.84 -8.94
CA GLN A 203 3.92 1.37 -8.11
C GLN A 203 2.71 1.76 -8.96
N ALA A 204 2.93 2.54 -10.03
CA ALA A 204 1.87 2.99 -10.94
C ALA A 204 1.16 1.81 -11.62
N GLN A 205 1.91 0.86 -12.16
CA GLN A 205 1.35 -0.26 -12.92
C GLN A 205 0.60 -1.28 -12.05
N MET A 206 1.12 -1.57 -10.84
CA MET A 206 0.46 -2.46 -9.89
C MET A 206 -0.77 -1.78 -9.27
N GLY A 207 -0.65 -0.52 -8.85
CA GLY A 207 -1.78 0.26 -8.34
C GLY A 207 -2.90 0.40 -9.36
N LYS A 208 -2.58 0.69 -10.62
CA LYS A 208 -3.55 0.72 -11.73
C LYS A 208 -4.28 -0.61 -11.91
N ALA A 209 -3.56 -1.72 -11.85
CA ALA A 209 -4.17 -3.04 -11.96
C ALA A 209 -5.13 -3.32 -10.80
N GLN A 210 -4.76 -2.95 -9.57
CA GLN A 210 -5.63 -3.09 -8.39
C GLN A 210 -6.88 -2.20 -8.48
N VAL A 211 -6.75 -0.94 -8.93
CA VAL A 211 -7.90 -0.03 -9.17
C VAL A 211 -8.89 -0.67 -10.14
N LEU A 212 -8.40 -1.20 -11.27
CA LEU A 212 -9.26 -1.86 -12.27
C LEU A 212 -9.93 -3.13 -11.72
N GLY A 213 -9.22 -3.91 -10.92
CA GLY A 213 -9.80 -5.09 -10.25
C GLY A 213 -10.85 -4.71 -9.22
N MET A 214 -10.63 -3.65 -8.43
CA MET A 214 -11.58 -3.23 -7.40
C MET A 214 -12.82 -2.54 -7.96
N GLN A 215 -12.66 -1.62 -8.92
CA GLN A 215 -13.78 -0.80 -9.43
C GLN A 215 -14.50 -1.39 -10.64
N GLY A 216 -13.91 -2.40 -11.28
CA GLY A 216 -14.46 -2.97 -12.51
C GLY A 216 -14.28 -2.06 -13.73
N PRO A 217 -14.89 -2.42 -14.87
CA PRO A 217 -14.63 -1.78 -16.16
C PRO A 217 -15.32 -0.42 -16.36
N ASN A 218 -16.32 -0.08 -15.53
CA ASN A 218 -17.11 1.15 -15.69
C ASN A 218 -17.12 2.00 -14.43
N PRO A 219 -16.25 3.02 -14.32
CA PRO A 219 -16.18 3.86 -13.12
C PRO A 219 -17.42 4.74 -12.89
N ASN A 220 -18.29 4.95 -13.90
CA ASN A 220 -19.55 5.67 -13.74
C ASN A 220 -20.68 4.78 -13.17
N ARG A 221 -20.53 3.47 -13.23
CA ARG A 221 -21.49 2.49 -12.67
C ARG A 221 -20.70 1.31 -12.09
N VAL A 222 -20.24 1.48 -10.86
CA VAL A 222 -19.62 0.41 -10.08
C VAL A 222 -20.72 -0.58 -9.72
N ASP A 223 -20.63 -1.79 -10.26
CA ASP A 223 -21.66 -2.82 -10.04
C ASP A 223 -21.59 -3.41 -8.62
N GLU A 224 -22.48 -4.36 -8.33
CA GLU A 224 -22.64 -4.97 -7.01
C GLU A 224 -21.45 -5.83 -6.57
N TYR A 225 -20.58 -6.25 -7.48
CA TYR A 225 -19.39 -7.08 -7.18
C TYR A 225 -18.12 -6.24 -7.02
N HIS A 226 -18.17 -4.96 -7.40
CA HIS A 226 -17.05 -4.02 -7.36
C HIS A 226 -17.28 -2.93 -6.31
N MET A 227 -16.22 -2.25 -5.91
CA MET A 227 -16.25 -1.18 -4.90
C MET A 227 -15.41 0.03 -5.33
N ALA A 228 -15.70 1.20 -4.77
CA ALA A 228 -14.86 2.36 -5.01
C ALA A 228 -13.52 2.24 -4.29
N VAL A 229 -12.45 2.68 -4.96
CA VAL A 229 -11.13 2.88 -4.34
C VAL A 229 -11.00 4.27 -3.76
N CYS A 230 -10.14 4.39 -2.74
CA CYS A 230 -9.58 5.64 -2.27
C CYS A 230 -8.06 5.51 -2.29
N ILE A 231 -7.46 5.92 -3.40
CA ILE A 231 -6.00 5.84 -3.57
C ILE A 231 -5.29 6.74 -2.55
N LYS A 232 -4.21 6.22 -1.90
CA LYS A 232 -3.56 6.91 -0.78
C LYS A 232 -2.05 6.68 -0.73
N HIS A 233 -1.28 7.46 -0.01
CA HIS A 233 -1.61 8.75 0.62
C HIS A 233 -0.97 9.86 -0.23
N TYR A 234 -1.75 10.75 -0.75
CA TYR A 234 -1.34 11.75 -1.73
C TYR A 234 -0.55 12.87 -1.07
N MET A 235 0.75 13.03 -1.30
CA MET A 235 1.78 12.21 -1.97
C MET A 235 3.13 12.37 -1.26
N ALA A 236 4.18 11.65 -1.66
CA ALA A 236 5.53 11.71 -1.06
C ALA A 236 5.60 11.39 0.45
N TYR A 237 4.71 10.51 0.93
CA TYR A 237 4.63 10.14 2.34
C TYR A 237 5.73 9.14 2.74
N GLY A 238 6.16 8.27 1.81
CA GLY A 238 7.19 7.24 2.03
C GLY A 238 8.63 7.74 2.02
N VAL A 239 8.87 9.06 2.11
CA VAL A 239 10.20 9.69 2.14
C VAL A 239 10.33 10.75 3.23
N PRO A 240 9.98 10.44 4.47
CA PRO A 240 10.11 11.38 5.57
C PRO A 240 11.59 11.65 5.87
N VAL A 241 11.99 12.92 6.03
CA VAL A 241 13.37 13.31 6.31
C VAL A 241 13.93 12.58 7.54
N SER A 242 13.10 12.37 8.54
CA SER A 242 13.48 11.67 9.78
C SER A 242 13.41 10.14 9.70
N GLY A 243 12.91 9.56 8.62
CA GLY A 243 12.58 8.14 8.52
C GLY A 243 11.36 7.70 9.33
N ARG A 244 10.65 8.62 9.97
CA ARG A 244 9.52 8.34 10.87
C ARG A 244 8.19 8.63 10.19
N ASP A 245 7.22 7.80 10.48
CA ASP A 245 5.85 7.97 10.03
C ASP A 245 5.26 9.32 10.50
N ARG A 246 4.42 9.94 9.68
CA ARG A 246 3.72 11.21 9.91
C ARG A 246 4.67 12.40 10.16
N THR A 247 5.87 12.38 9.55
CA THR A 247 6.85 13.47 9.65
C THR A 247 7.20 14.04 8.28
N PRO A 248 7.67 15.32 8.23
CA PRO A 248 7.81 16.07 6.98
C PRO A 248 8.73 15.41 5.95
N SER A 249 8.38 15.55 4.68
CA SER A 249 9.22 15.31 3.52
C SER A 249 9.91 16.60 3.03
N SER A 250 10.94 16.47 2.18
CA SER A 250 11.63 17.57 1.55
C SER A 250 11.96 17.22 0.10
N VAL A 251 10.92 17.11 -0.70
CA VAL A 251 10.97 16.68 -2.10
C VAL A 251 10.95 17.91 -3.01
N THR A 252 11.79 17.91 -4.07
CA THR A 252 11.78 18.96 -5.09
C THR A 252 10.50 18.91 -5.93
N ASP A 253 10.12 20.03 -6.55
CA ASP A 253 8.89 20.08 -7.35
C ASP A 253 8.98 19.19 -8.61
N ILE A 254 10.21 19.01 -9.15
CA ILE A 254 10.46 18.10 -10.27
C ILE A 254 10.25 16.66 -9.85
N ASP A 255 10.89 16.23 -8.75
CA ASP A 255 10.70 14.86 -8.25
C ASP A 255 9.26 14.62 -7.82
N MET A 256 8.59 15.64 -7.25
CA MET A 256 7.18 15.56 -6.89
C MET A 256 6.31 15.19 -8.11
N ARG A 257 6.51 15.89 -9.26
CA ARG A 257 5.77 15.62 -10.49
C ARG A 257 6.17 14.31 -11.17
N GLU A 258 7.47 14.03 -11.27
CA GLU A 258 7.96 12.90 -12.05
C GLU A 258 7.88 11.54 -11.35
N ARG A 259 7.89 11.53 -10.00
CA ARG A 259 7.96 10.30 -9.21
C ARG A 259 6.73 10.09 -8.34
N TYR A 260 6.42 11.07 -7.48
CA TYR A 260 5.41 10.88 -6.44
C TYR A 260 3.99 11.15 -6.92
N PHE A 261 3.82 11.99 -7.94
CA PHE A 261 2.52 12.24 -8.56
C PHE A 261 2.14 11.17 -9.60
N GLU A 262 3.11 10.61 -10.30
CA GLU A 262 2.88 9.70 -11.43
C GLU A 262 2.02 8.47 -11.07
N PRO A 263 2.23 7.74 -9.94
CA PRO A 263 1.35 6.63 -9.56
C PRO A 263 -0.11 7.05 -9.37
N PHE A 264 -0.34 8.21 -8.75
CA PHE A 264 -1.69 8.74 -8.54
C PHE A 264 -2.34 9.14 -9.85
N LYS A 265 -1.61 9.82 -10.73
CA LYS A 265 -2.08 10.23 -12.07
C LYS A 265 -2.50 9.01 -12.89
N GLU A 266 -1.68 7.95 -12.96
CA GLU A 266 -2.00 6.71 -13.67
C GLU A 266 -3.25 6.02 -13.10
N CYS A 267 -3.42 5.99 -11.78
CA CYS A 267 -4.61 5.44 -11.15
C CYS A 267 -5.86 6.30 -11.37
N ILE A 268 -5.72 7.64 -11.34
CA ILE A 268 -6.80 8.57 -11.68
C ILE A 268 -7.24 8.38 -13.14
N GLN A 269 -6.29 8.25 -14.06
CA GLN A 269 -6.58 7.99 -15.47
C GLN A 269 -7.19 6.61 -15.71
N ALA A 270 -6.94 5.65 -14.82
CA ALA A 270 -7.63 4.36 -14.81
C ALA A 270 -9.04 4.42 -14.21
N GLY A 271 -9.47 5.58 -13.69
CA GLY A 271 -10.81 5.81 -13.19
C GLY A 271 -10.97 5.82 -11.67
N ALA A 272 -9.90 5.98 -10.88
CA ALA A 272 -10.02 6.06 -9.41
C ALA A 272 -11.01 7.14 -8.97
N LEU A 273 -11.95 6.77 -8.10
CA LEU A 273 -13.12 7.60 -7.73
C LEU A 273 -12.87 8.51 -6.54
N SER A 274 -11.90 8.19 -5.69
CA SER A 274 -11.54 9.03 -4.53
C SER A 274 -10.06 8.91 -4.19
N LEU A 275 -9.58 9.87 -3.40
CA LEU A 275 -8.18 10.00 -3.01
C LEU A 275 -8.08 10.51 -1.57
N MET A 276 -7.18 9.92 -0.79
CA MET A 276 -6.85 10.36 0.58
C MET A 276 -5.52 11.10 0.60
N VAL A 277 -5.54 12.28 1.24
CA VAL A 277 -4.34 13.13 1.39
C VAL A 277 -3.43 12.57 2.46
N ASN A 278 -2.12 12.71 2.31
CA ASN A 278 -1.16 12.22 3.30
C ASN A 278 -1.11 13.08 4.57
N SER A 279 -0.69 12.45 5.66
CA SER A 279 -0.68 13.02 7.01
C SER A 279 0.63 13.74 7.35
N THR A 280 1.15 14.60 6.44
CA THR A 280 2.41 15.32 6.64
C THR A 280 2.49 16.63 5.86
N SER A 281 3.69 17.21 5.79
CA SER A 281 4.01 18.43 5.04
C SER A 281 5.23 18.20 4.11
N ASN A 282 5.32 18.96 3.02
CA ASN A 282 6.49 19.03 2.17
C ASN A 282 7.06 20.47 2.20
N LYS A 283 8.36 20.62 2.45
CA LYS A 283 9.01 21.93 2.54
C LYS A 283 8.29 22.91 3.50
N GLY A 284 7.67 22.39 4.56
CA GLY A 284 6.93 23.18 5.55
C GLY A 284 5.49 23.53 5.22
N LEU A 285 4.98 23.16 4.03
CA LEU A 285 3.56 23.33 3.68
C LEU A 285 2.82 22.00 3.87
N PRO A 286 1.83 21.90 4.79
CA PRO A 286 1.01 20.71 4.95
C PRO A 286 0.21 20.39 3.69
N PHE A 287 0.11 19.12 3.31
CA PHE A 287 -0.64 18.71 2.12
C PHE A 287 -2.11 19.09 2.20
N HIS A 288 -2.72 19.01 3.39
CA HIS A 288 -4.12 19.40 3.62
C HIS A 288 -4.42 20.91 3.48
N ALA A 289 -3.39 21.76 3.39
CA ALA A 289 -3.50 23.19 3.15
C ALA A 289 -2.90 23.63 1.79
N ASN A 290 -2.54 22.68 0.95
CA ASN A 290 -1.86 22.95 -0.33
C ASN A 290 -2.86 23.01 -1.49
N TYR A 291 -3.31 24.23 -1.83
CA TYR A 291 -4.23 24.48 -2.96
C TYR A 291 -3.66 23.99 -4.30
N GLU A 292 -2.35 24.20 -4.55
CA GLU A 292 -1.72 23.78 -5.80
C GLU A 292 -1.87 22.28 -6.02
N TYR A 293 -1.56 21.45 -4.99
CA TYR A 293 -1.61 20.00 -5.14
C TYR A 293 -3.04 19.46 -5.17
N LEU A 294 -3.94 20.02 -4.33
CA LEU A 294 -5.31 19.49 -4.19
C LEU A 294 -6.28 20.03 -5.24
N THR A 295 -6.13 21.29 -5.64
CA THR A 295 -7.05 21.89 -6.61
C THR A 295 -6.41 22.00 -7.99
N GLN A 296 -5.27 22.66 -8.13
CA GLN A 296 -4.69 22.87 -9.48
C GLN A 296 -4.28 21.57 -10.13
N TRP A 297 -3.48 20.72 -9.49
CA TRP A 297 -3.01 19.48 -10.13
C TRP A 297 -4.11 18.45 -10.33
N LEU A 298 -5.01 18.27 -9.34
CA LEU A 298 -6.03 17.21 -9.40
C LEU A 298 -7.30 17.67 -10.12
N LYS A 299 -7.90 18.79 -9.70
CA LYS A 299 -9.21 19.22 -10.19
C LYS A 299 -9.12 20.01 -11.49
N GLU A 300 -8.06 20.84 -11.66
CA GLU A 300 -7.91 21.70 -12.83
C GLU A 300 -7.05 21.05 -13.92
N ASP A 301 -5.77 20.69 -13.63
CA ASP A 301 -4.85 20.14 -14.64
C ASP A 301 -5.27 18.76 -15.14
N LEU A 302 -5.67 17.83 -14.24
CA LEU A 302 -6.17 16.50 -14.62
C LEU A 302 -7.66 16.49 -14.99
N ASN A 303 -8.39 17.58 -14.75
CA ASN A 303 -9.84 17.64 -14.90
C ASN A 303 -10.54 16.43 -14.23
N TRP A 304 -10.09 16.09 -13.00
CA TRP A 304 -10.59 14.95 -12.25
C TRP A 304 -11.80 15.34 -11.38
N ASP A 305 -12.86 14.58 -11.48
CA ASP A 305 -14.13 14.80 -10.79
C ASP A 305 -14.33 13.95 -9.52
N GLY A 306 -13.30 13.19 -9.12
CA GLY A 306 -13.34 12.36 -7.92
C GLY A 306 -13.31 13.17 -6.62
N MET A 307 -13.48 12.48 -5.50
CA MET A 307 -13.58 13.05 -4.16
C MET A 307 -12.26 13.01 -3.42
N ILE A 308 -11.88 14.10 -2.76
CA ILE A 308 -10.69 14.20 -1.91
C ILE A 308 -11.10 14.11 -0.44
N VAL A 309 -10.60 13.11 0.28
CA VAL A 309 -10.79 12.93 1.72
C VAL A 309 -9.49 13.17 2.48
N THR A 310 -9.56 13.65 3.72
CA THR A 310 -8.39 13.76 4.61
C THR A 310 -7.97 12.41 5.18
N ASP A 311 -6.75 12.30 5.70
CA ASP A 311 -6.38 11.24 6.64
C ASP A 311 -6.90 11.58 8.06
N TRP A 312 -6.64 10.71 9.04
CA TRP A 312 -7.19 10.69 10.39
C TRP A 312 -6.90 11.97 11.18
N ALA A 313 -7.95 12.74 11.45
CA ALA A 313 -7.92 14.00 12.20
C ALA A 313 -6.97 15.07 11.65
N ASP A 314 -6.62 15.04 10.37
CA ASP A 314 -5.54 15.88 9.84
C ASP A 314 -5.94 17.35 9.59
N ILE A 315 -7.22 17.67 9.57
CA ILE A 315 -7.64 19.07 9.64
C ILE A 315 -7.26 19.66 11.02
N ASP A 316 -7.57 18.96 12.10
CA ASP A 316 -7.20 19.38 13.44
C ASP A 316 -5.68 19.44 13.62
N ASN A 317 -4.93 18.56 12.95
CA ASN A 317 -3.48 18.54 12.97
C ASN A 317 -2.85 19.80 12.34
N LEU A 318 -3.52 20.53 11.45
CA LEU A 318 -3.04 21.83 10.97
C LEU A 318 -2.87 22.83 12.13
N TYR A 319 -3.68 22.72 13.17
CA TYR A 319 -3.57 23.52 14.37
C TYR A 319 -2.63 22.89 15.41
N TRP A 320 -2.84 21.61 15.76
CA TRP A 320 -2.13 20.98 16.88
C TRP A 320 -0.69 20.57 16.55
N ARG A 321 -0.50 19.91 15.41
CA ARG A 321 0.79 19.32 15.00
C ARG A 321 1.58 20.25 14.09
N GLU A 322 0.98 20.68 12.98
CA GLU A 322 1.65 21.48 11.95
C GLU A 322 1.76 22.98 12.34
N ARG A 323 0.86 23.47 13.18
CA ARG A 323 0.83 24.84 13.72
C ARG A 323 0.80 25.94 12.64
N VAL A 324 0.11 25.67 11.53
CA VAL A 324 -0.09 26.63 10.43
C VAL A 324 -1.45 27.34 10.53
N ALA A 325 -2.35 26.81 11.35
CA ALA A 325 -3.64 27.44 11.66
C ALA A 325 -3.61 28.06 13.05
N THR A 326 -4.37 29.16 13.24
CA THR A 326 -4.46 29.88 14.51
C THR A 326 -5.50 29.30 15.46
N SER A 327 -6.40 28.47 14.94
CA SER A 327 -7.46 27.76 15.69
C SER A 327 -7.94 26.55 14.89
N ARG A 328 -8.73 25.64 15.51
CA ARG A 328 -9.38 24.53 14.80
C ARG A 328 -10.30 25.03 13.69
N LYS A 329 -11.06 26.10 13.93
CA LYS A 329 -11.92 26.73 12.92
C LYS A 329 -11.11 27.29 11.73
N ASP A 330 -9.94 27.90 12.00
CA ASP A 330 -9.02 28.37 10.96
C ASP A 330 -8.42 27.20 10.17
N ALA A 331 -8.11 26.07 10.82
CA ALA A 331 -7.67 24.83 10.17
C ALA A 331 -8.73 24.31 9.16
N ILE A 332 -10.01 24.32 9.54
CA ILE A 332 -11.12 23.95 8.65
C ILE A 332 -11.16 24.87 7.43
N ARG A 333 -11.05 26.19 7.65
CA ARG A 333 -11.03 27.18 6.56
C ARG A 333 -9.87 26.92 5.58
N LEU A 334 -8.67 26.66 6.09
CA LEU A 334 -7.51 26.38 5.25
C LEU A 334 -7.70 25.11 4.41
N ALA A 335 -8.10 24.00 5.02
CA ALA A 335 -8.25 22.73 4.36
C ALA A 335 -9.38 22.71 3.31
N VAL A 336 -10.56 23.25 3.65
CA VAL A 336 -11.70 23.28 2.73
C VAL A 336 -11.41 24.18 1.53
N ASN A 337 -10.79 25.35 1.75
CA ASN A 337 -10.40 26.25 0.65
C ASN A 337 -9.23 25.69 -0.18
N ALA A 338 -8.40 24.81 0.36
CA ALA A 338 -7.35 24.14 -0.40
C ALA A 338 -7.90 23.06 -1.34
N GLY A 339 -9.11 22.55 -1.11
CA GLY A 339 -9.76 21.59 -2.01
C GLY A 339 -10.28 20.32 -1.36
N ILE A 340 -10.22 20.18 -0.03
CA ILE A 340 -10.78 19.02 0.69
C ILE A 340 -12.29 18.95 0.50
N ASP A 341 -12.81 17.76 0.15
CA ASP A 341 -14.23 17.52 -0.10
C ASP A 341 -14.89 16.77 1.05
N MET A 342 -14.15 15.88 1.74
CA MET A 342 -14.63 15.16 2.92
C MET A 342 -13.56 15.19 4.03
N ALA A 343 -13.99 15.47 5.25
CA ALA A 343 -13.14 15.55 6.43
C ALA A 343 -13.30 14.29 7.29
N MET A 344 -12.22 13.51 7.44
CA MET A 344 -12.14 12.42 8.40
C MET A 344 -11.89 13.00 9.80
N ILE A 345 -12.98 13.28 10.52
CA ILE A 345 -13.01 13.90 11.87
C ILE A 345 -13.46 12.87 12.92
N PRO A 346 -12.69 11.86 13.21
CA PRO A 346 -13.14 10.56 13.70
C PRO A 346 -14.07 10.60 14.92
N ASN A 347 -13.88 11.54 15.84
CA ASN A 347 -14.60 11.57 17.12
C ASN A 347 -15.27 12.91 17.43
N ASP A 348 -15.29 13.84 16.48
CA ASP A 348 -15.74 15.21 16.74
C ASP A 348 -16.56 15.79 15.58
N TRP A 349 -17.79 16.14 15.82
CA TRP A 349 -18.68 16.81 14.87
C TRP A 349 -18.72 18.35 15.00
N GLN A 350 -17.82 18.92 15.80
CA GLN A 350 -17.66 20.39 15.88
C GLN A 350 -17.29 20.98 14.51
N PHE A 351 -16.63 20.19 13.65
CA PHE A 351 -16.39 20.51 12.25
C PHE A 351 -17.67 21.00 11.54
N CYS A 352 -18.81 20.32 11.73
CA CYS A 352 -20.06 20.69 11.08
C CYS A 352 -20.54 22.07 11.55
N ILE A 353 -20.40 22.37 12.83
CA ILE A 353 -20.80 23.66 13.41
C ILE A 353 -19.91 24.80 12.89
N ASP A 354 -18.58 24.57 12.95
CA ASP A 354 -17.58 25.56 12.56
C ASP A 354 -17.61 25.86 11.06
N LEU A 355 -17.81 24.84 10.22
CA LEU A 355 -17.88 25.03 8.76
C LEU A 355 -19.14 25.78 8.35
N VAL A 356 -20.31 25.49 8.94
CA VAL A 356 -21.54 26.27 8.75
C VAL A 356 -21.32 27.75 9.13
N GLN A 357 -20.61 28.00 10.23
CA GLN A 357 -20.30 29.35 10.66
C GLN A 357 -19.32 30.03 9.69
N LEU A 358 -18.28 29.37 9.20
CA LEU A 358 -17.33 29.88 8.20
C LEU A 358 -18.04 30.29 6.90
N VAL A 359 -19.04 29.54 6.47
CA VAL A 359 -19.83 29.91 5.30
C VAL A 359 -20.68 31.15 5.57
N LYS A 360 -21.36 31.22 6.73
CA LYS A 360 -22.16 32.39 7.13
C LYS A 360 -21.30 33.65 7.29
N GLU A 361 -20.04 33.53 7.65
CA GLU A 361 -19.07 34.62 7.74
C GLU A 361 -18.42 34.97 6.38
N GLY A 362 -18.68 34.19 5.31
CA GLY A 362 -18.09 34.40 3.99
C GLY A 362 -16.63 33.98 3.88
N ALA A 363 -16.10 33.24 4.88
CA ALA A 363 -14.72 32.74 4.89
C ALA A 363 -14.52 31.45 4.06
N VAL A 364 -15.62 30.73 3.78
CA VAL A 364 -15.74 29.66 2.80
C VAL A 364 -16.96 29.96 1.93
N SER A 365 -16.80 29.84 0.61
CA SER A 365 -17.91 30.16 -0.31
C SER A 365 -18.89 28.98 -0.45
N MET A 366 -20.16 29.31 -0.82
CA MET A 366 -21.17 28.28 -1.12
C MET A 366 -20.78 27.45 -2.33
N GLU A 367 -20.12 28.05 -3.33
CA GLU A 367 -19.64 27.33 -4.51
C GLU A 367 -18.62 26.26 -4.13
N ARG A 368 -17.73 26.53 -3.14
CA ARG A 368 -16.78 25.54 -2.64
C ARG A 368 -17.49 24.39 -1.91
N ILE A 369 -18.52 24.70 -1.12
CA ILE A 369 -19.35 23.70 -0.45
C ILE A 369 -20.08 22.84 -1.49
N ASP A 370 -20.69 23.47 -2.48
CA ASP A 370 -21.45 22.78 -3.53
C ASP A 370 -20.54 21.88 -4.39
N ASP A 371 -19.29 22.30 -4.71
CA ASP A 371 -18.32 21.44 -5.39
C ASP A 371 -17.95 20.23 -4.53
N ALA A 372 -17.69 20.40 -3.22
CA ALA A 372 -17.37 19.30 -2.32
C ALA A 372 -18.51 18.27 -2.24
N VAL A 373 -19.72 18.76 -1.96
CA VAL A 373 -20.89 17.89 -1.82
C VAL A 373 -21.25 17.20 -3.13
N ARG A 374 -21.13 17.88 -4.26
CA ARG A 374 -21.28 17.29 -5.59
C ARG A 374 -20.39 16.07 -5.79
N ARG A 375 -19.11 16.16 -5.39
CA ARG A 375 -18.14 15.05 -5.48
C ARG A 375 -18.50 13.88 -4.57
N VAL A 376 -18.94 14.16 -3.34
CA VAL A 376 -19.44 13.14 -2.40
C VAL A 376 -20.69 12.44 -2.95
N LEU A 377 -21.68 13.20 -3.44
CA LEU A 377 -22.90 12.64 -4.00
C LEU A 377 -22.64 11.84 -5.28
N ARG A 378 -21.73 12.33 -6.15
CA ARG A 378 -21.34 11.62 -7.38
C ARG A 378 -20.77 10.24 -7.05
N LEU A 379 -19.89 10.12 -6.03
CA LEU A 379 -19.38 8.84 -5.58
C LEU A 379 -20.50 7.91 -5.13
N LYS A 380 -21.47 8.40 -4.34
CA LYS A 380 -22.62 7.61 -3.89
C LYS A 380 -23.52 7.14 -5.05
N TYR A 381 -23.75 7.99 -6.06
CA TYR A 381 -24.51 7.61 -7.27
C TYR A 381 -23.76 6.56 -8.11
N ARG A 382 -22.45 6.75 -8.33
CA ARG A 382 -21.62 5.80 -9.08
C ARG A 382 -21.58 4.41 -8.43
N LEU A 383 -21.68 4.35 -7.09
CA LEU A 383 -21.77 3.11 -6.31
C LEU A 383 -23.19 2.49 -6.27
N GLY A 384 -24.19 3.12 -6.88
CA GLY A 384 -25.58 2.66 -6.86
C GLY A 384 -26.27 2.74 -5.50
N LEU A 385 -25.70 3.47 -4.52
CA LEU A 385 -26.23 3.51 -3.15
C LEU A 385 -27.61 4.16 -3.06
N PHE A 386 -27.95 5.08 -3.94
CA PHE A 386 -29.29 5.69 -3.98
C PHE A 386 -30.35 4.74 -4.52
N ASP A 387 -29.96 3.82 -5.42
CA ASP A 387 -30.87 2.86 -6.01
C ASP A 387 -31.06 1.64 -5.08
N ASN A 388 -29.99 1.17 -4.44
CA ASN A 388 -30.02 0.05 -3.52
C ASN A 388 -28.93 0.17 -2.43
N PRO A 389 -29.21 0.85 -1.29
CA PRO A 389 -28.23 0.98 -0.21
C PRO A 389 -27.97 -0.33 0.57
N ASN A 390 -28.87 -1.31 0.46
CA ASN A 390 -28.84 -2.60 1.16
C ASN A 390 -29.07 -3.74 0.18
N TRP A 391 -28.06 -3.99 -0.68
CA TRP A 391 -28.15 -5.04 -1.71
C TRP A 391 -28.23 -6.45 -1.11
N ASP A 392 -28.69 -7.42 -1.93
CA ASP A 392 -28.82 -8.80 -1.52
C ASP A 392 -27.44 -9.47 -1.34
N LEU A 393 -27.25 -10.13 -0.21
CA LEU A 393 -26.01 -10.81 0.14
C LEU A 393 -25.97 -12.29 -0.30
N GLU A 394 -27.09 -12.87 -0.71
CA GLU A 394 -27.13 -14.26 -1.15
C GLU A 394 -26.39 -14.48 -2.48
N GLN A 395 -26.21 -13.41 -3.27
CA GLN A 395 -25.48 -13.47 -4.53
C GLN A 395 -23.96 -13.65 -4.39
N TYR A 396 -23.40 -13.53 -3.17
CA TYR A 396 -21.96 -13.65 -2.91
C TYR A 396 -21.58 -15.07 -2.48
N ASP A 397 -21.86 -16.05 -3.33
CA ASP A 397 -21.65 -17.49 -3.10
C ASP A 397 -20.18 -17.90 -3.10
N LYS A 398 -19.29 -17.05 -3.66
CA LYS A 398 -17.83 -17.28 -3.68
C LYS A 398 -17.09 -16.72 -2.46
N PHE A 399 -17.78 -16.07 -1.51
CA PHE A 399 -17.14 -15.55 -0.30
C PHE A 399 -16.39 -16.66 0.46
N GLY A 400 -15.10 -16.45 0.77
CA GLY A 400 -14.24 -17.44 1.42
C GLY A 400 -14.03 -18.74 0.63
N SER A 401 -14.23 -18.70 -0.68
CA SER A 401 -14.17 -19.91 -1.51
C SER A 401 -12.76 -20.45 -1.71
N LYS A 402 -12.68 -21.75 -2.04
CA LYS A 402 -11.40 -22.35 -2.44
C LYS A 402 -10.80 -21.68 -3.69
N GLU A 403 -11.62 -21.19 -4.61
CA GLU A 403 -11.15 -20.45 -5.79
C GLU A 403 -10.34 -19.22 -5.37
N PHE A 404 -10.85 -18.44 -4.42
CA PHE A 404 -10.17 -17.24 -3.90
C PHE A 404 -8.93 -17.60 -3.07
N ALA A 405 -9.03 -18.65 -2.26
CA ALA A 405 -7.90 -19.22 -1.53
C ALA A 405 -6.75 -19.62 -2.45
N ASP A 406 -7.04 -20.33 -3.55
CA ASP A 406 -6.05 -20.72 -4.54
C ASP A 406 -5.39 -19.50 -5.22
N LYS A 407 -6.15 -18.44 -5.52
CA LYS A 407 -5.62 -17.17 -6.06
C LYS A 407 -4.64 -16.50 -5.09
N SER A 408 -4.98 -16.45 -3.80
CA SER A 408 -4.09 -15.91 -2.77
C SER A 408 -2.82 -16.75 -2.58
N TYR A 409 -2.95 -18.08 -2.56
CA TYR A 409 -1.81 -19.01 -2.51
C TYR A 409 -0.85 -18.81 -3.69
N GLN A 410 -1.37 -18.67 -4.91
CA GLN A 410 -0.53 -18.41 -6.10
C GLN A 410 0.19 -17.06 -6.01
N ALA A 411 -0.44 -16.03 -5.46
CA ALA A 411 0.20 -14.74 -5.23
C ALA A 411 1.33 -14.85 -4.18
N ALA A 412 1.13 -15.59 -3.09
CA ALA A 412 2.16 -15.86 -2.10
C ALA A 412 3.35 -16.61 -2.74
N LEU A 413 3.06 -17.64 -3.52
CA LEU A 413 4.06 -18.48 -4.18
C LEU A 413 4.97 -17.68 -5.14
N GLU A 414 4.39 -16.76 -5.93
CA GLU A 414 5.16 -15.92 -6.85
C GLU A 414 5.88 -14.77 -6.17
N SER A 415 5.56 -14.46 -4.91
CA SER A 415 6.07 -13.29 -4.19
C SER A 415 7.34 -13.57 -3.38
N GLU A 416 7.56 -14.79 -2.94
CA GLU A 416 8.70 -15.14 -2.11
C GLU A 416 9.99 -15.17 -2.92
N VAL A 417 11.06 -14.57 -2.38
CA VAL A 417 12.31 -14.29 -3.12
C VAL A 417 13.47 -15.11 -2.61
N LEU A 418 14.07 -15.93 -3.47
CA LEU A 418 15.33 -16.63 -3.18
C LEU A 418 16.49 -15.65 -3.37
N LEU A 419 17.18 -15.29 -2.29
CA LEU A 419 18.27 -14.31 -2.30
C LEU A 419 19.67 -14.95 -2.32
N LYS A 420 19.80 -16.18 -1.81
CA LYS A 420 21.06 -16.92 -1.75
C LYS A 420 20.77 -18.42 -1.77
N ASN A 421 21.58 -19.17 -2.49
CA ASN A 421 21.53 -20.66 -2.49
C ASN A 421 22.91 -21.22 -2.80
N THR A 422 23.80 -21.18 -1.81
CA THR A 422 25.17 -21.69 -1.91
C THR A 422 25.16 -23.21 -1.88
N ASN A 423 26.03 -23.83 -2.69
CA ASN A 423 26.16 -25.27 -2.80
C ASN A 423 24.87 -26.01 -3.14
N HIS A 424 23.86 -25.31 -3.68
CA HIS A 424 22.54 -25.85 -4.01
C HIS A 424 21.91 -26.61 -2.83
N ILE A 425 21.95 -26.01 -1.61
CA ILE A 425 21.29 -26.58 -0.43
C ILE A 425 19.78 -26.70 -0.63
N LEU A 426 19.18 -25.76 -1.38
CA LEU A 426 17.80 -25.82 -1.82
C LEU A 426 17.73 -26.34 -3.27
N PRO A 427 16.72 -27.16 -3.62
CA PRO A 427 15.61 -27.62 -2.77
C PRO A 427 16.03 -28.70 -1.77
N LEU A 428 15.36 -28.72 -0.60
CA LEU A 428 15.59 -29.72 0.44
C LEU A 428 15.05 -31.08 -0.01
N GLN A 429 15.83 -32.15 0.25
CA GLN A 429 15.44 -33.49 -0.13
C GLN A 429 14.41 -34.10 0.83
N ARG A 430 13.52 -34.96 0.31
CA ARG A 430 12.59 -35.73 1.15
C ARG A 430 13.36 -36.54 2.20
N GLY A 431 12.86 -36.56 3.43
CA GLY A 431 13.51 -37.28 4.55
C GLY A 431 14.55 -36.46 5.29
N THR A 432 14.90 -35.25 4.82
CA THR A 432 15.77 -34.33 5.56
C THR A 432 15.17 -33.99 6.93
N LYS A 433 15.95 -34.10 7.98
CA LYS A 433 15.57 -33.73 9.34
C LYS A 433 15.74 -32.20 9.49
N ILE A 434 14.67 -31.50 9.72
CA ILE A 434 14.60 -30.03 9.74
C ILE A 434 14.32 -29.54 11.15
N LEU A 435 15.17 -28.68 11.69
CA LEU A 435 14.82 -27.86 12.84
C LEU A 435 14.29 -26.49 12.35
N VAL A 436 13.07 -26.15 12.70
CA VAL A 436 12.54 -24.78 12.56
C VAL A 436 12.78 -24.02 13.85
N THR A 437 13.33 -22.82 13.77
CA THR A 437 13.66 -21.98 14.91
C THR A 437 13.50 -20.49 14.58
N GLY A 438 13.54 -19.63 15.58
CA GLY A 438 13.34 -18.18 15.45
C GLY A 438 11.91 -17.73 15.75
N PRO A 439 11.71 -16.43 16.04
CA PRO A 439 10.44 -15.90 16.52
C PRO A 439 9.32 -15.96 15.48
N ASN A 440 9.65 -15.99 14.20
CA ASN A 440 8.67 -15.97 13.10
C ASN A 440 8.29 -17.38 12.59
N GLY A 441 8.94 -18.45 13.12
CA GLY A 441 8.73 -19.81 12.62
C GLY A 441 7.34 -20.41 12.89
N ASN A 442 6.66 -19.93 13.93
CA ASN A 442 5.36 -20.47 14.36
C ASN A 442 4.38 -19.35 14.79
N GLU A 443 4.29 -18.29 13.97
CA GLU A 443 3.50 -17.08 14.28
C GLU A 443 2.81 -16.53 13.01
N MET A 444 1.51 -16.77 12.88
CA MET A 444 0.72 -16.28 11.74
C MET A 444 0.66 -14.76 11.65
N ARG A 445 0.66 -14.06 12.80
CA ARG A 445 0.63 -12.59 12.79
C ARG A 445 1.85 -11.97 12.12
N CYS A 446 3.00 -12.64 12.17
CA CYS A 446 4.22 -12.17 11.47
C CYS A 446 4.11 -12.35 9.96
N LEU A 447 3.46 -13.42 9.49
CA LEU A 447 3.21 -13.65 8.07
C LEU A 447 2.21 -12.64 7.49
N ASN A 448 1.22 -12.23 8.29
CA ASN A 448 0.16 -11.33 7.85
C ASN A 448 0.54 -9.84 7.94
N GLY A 449 1.25 -9.43 8.99
CA GLY A 449 1.57 -8.02 9.23
C GLY A 449 0.40 -7.19 9.76
N GLY A 450 0.50 -5.86 9.66
CA GLY A 450 -0.57 -4.92 10.01
C GLY A 450 -1.77 -4.99 9.06
N TRP A 451 -2.84 -4.26 9.35
CA TRP A 451 -4.11 -4.26 8.61
C TRP A 451 -4.73 -5.65 8.43
N SER A 452 -4.40 -6.60 9.32
CA SER A 452 -4.89 -7.99 9.26
C SER A 452 -5.74 -8.28 10.49
N TYR A 453 -7.06 -8.37 10.32
CA TYR A 453 -8.08 -8.59 11.35
C TYR A 453 -8.15 -7.50 12.44
N THR A 454 -7.07 -6.81 12.71
CA THR A 454 -6.95 -5.62 13.56
C THR A 454 -5.96 -4.65 12.92
N TRP A 455 -6.01 -3.38 13.31
CA TRP A 455 -5.08 -2.37 12.79
C TRP A 455 -3.61 -2.80 12.88
N GLN A 456 -3.16 -3.33 14.02
CA GLN A 456 -1.76 -3.76 14.21
C GLN A 456 -1.48 -5.22 13.82
N GLY A 457 -2.48 -5.98 13.37
CA GLY A 457 -2.35 -7.40 13.08
C GLY A 457 -2.12 -8.30 14.31
N ASN A 458 -2.20 -7.73 15.49
CA ASN A 458 -1.79 -8.37 16.76
C ASN A 458 -2.69 -9.52 17.21
N LYS A 459 -3.87 -9.65 16.64
CA LYS A 459 -4.80 -10.74 16.93
C LYS A 459 -4.91 -11.76 15.78
N ALA A 460 -4.10 -11.64 14.74
CA ALA A 460 -4.20 -12.52 13.57
C ALA A 460 -4.19 -14.00 13.94
N ASN A 461 -3.36 -14.44 14.88
CA ASN A 461 -3.33 -15.82 15.36
C ASN A 461 -4.71 -16.35 15.83
N GLN A 462 -5.62 -15.48 16.27
CA GLN A 462 -6.96 -15.90 16.74
C GLN A 462 -7.92 -16.19 15.58
N TYR A 463 -7.70 -15.56 14.42
CA TYR A 463 -8.53 -15.68 13.23
C TYR A 463 -7.98 -16.69 12.22
N THR A 464 -6.73 -17.13 12.39
CA THR A 464 -5.98 -17.92 11.41
C THR A 464 -5.69 -19.35 11.87
N THR A 465 -6.46 -19.88 12.80
CA THR A 465 -6.24 -21.21 13.40
C THR A 465 -6.37 -22.39 12.42
N HIS A 466 -6.90 -22.15 11.23
CA HIS A 466 -7.05 -23.11 10.16
C HIS A 466 -6.04 -22.97 9.01
N PHE A 467 -5.12 -22.00 9.14
CA PHE A 467 -3.98 -21.83 8.23
C PHE A 467 -2.69 -22.32 8.87
N ASN A 468 -1.70 -22.65 8.06
CA ASN A 468 -0.44 -23.20 8.53
C ASN A 468 0.62 -22.11 8.74
N THR A 469 1.25 -22.11 9.92
CA THR A 469 2.50 -21.40 10.15
C THR A 469 3.62 -22.01 9.30
N ILE A 470 4.80 -21.39 9.23
CA ILE A 470 5.97 -21.98 8.53
C ILE A 470 6.29 -23.36 9.08
N TYR A 471 6.27 -23.52 10.41
CA TYR A 471 6.53 -24.82 11.05
C TYR A 471 5.50 -25.88 10.65
N GLU A 472 4.22 -25.56 10.73
CA GLU A 472 3.13 -26.49 10.40
C GLU A 472 3.14 -26.89 8.91
N ALA A 473 3.38 -25.91 8.04
CA ALA A 473 3.49 -26.15 6.60
C ALA A 473 4.68 -27.08 6.26
N LEU A 474 5.83 -26.88 6.91
CA LEU A 474 6.98 -27.77 6.75
C LEU A 474 6.71 -29.17 7.31
N CYS A 475 5.94 -29.29 8.41
CA CYS A 475 5.49 -30.60 8.91
C CYS A 475 4.61 -31.32 7.88
N ASN A 476 3.72 -30.60 7.21
CA ASN A 476 2.86 -31.14 6.18
C ASN A 476 3.65 -31.58 4.94
N GLU A 477 4.62 -30.81 4.51
CA GLU A 477 5.43 -31.06 3.29
C GLU A 477 6.47 -32.17 3.48
N PHE A 478 7.20 -32.18 4.62
CA PHE A 478 8.32 -33.09 4.86
C PHE A 478 8.00 -34.25 5.81
N GLY A 479 6.82 -34.23 6.43
CA GLY A 479 6.37 -35.19 7.44
C GLY A 479 6.75 -34.78 8.86
N SER A 480 5.79 -34.82 9.80
CA SER A 480 5.94 -34.36 11.19
C SER A 480 7.06 -35.09 11.96
N SER A 481 7.44 -36.30 11.57
CA SER A 481 8.58 -37.03 12.17
C SER A 481 9.96 -36.46 11.80
N ASN A 482 10.02 -35.68 10.73
CA ASN A 482 11.26 -35.10 10.20
C ASN A 482 11.41 -33.63 10.60
N VAL A 483 10.37 -32.95 11.07
CA VAL A 483 10.39 -31.52 11.38
C VAL A 483 10.17 -31.29 12.87
N SER A 484 11.02 -30.51 13.47
CA SER A 484 10.92 -30.14 14.89
C SER A 484 10.93 -28.63 15.03
N TYR A 485 10.33 -28.11 16.11
CA TYR A 485 10.35 -26.72 16.45
C TYR A 485 11.02 -26.45 17.80
N GLU A 486 11.85 -25.41 17.88
CA GLU A 486 12.34 -24.79 19.11
C GLU A 486 12.59 -23.32 18.87
N ALA A 487 11.84 -22.45 19.49
CA ALA A 487 11.83 -21.01 19.19
C ALA A 487 13.22 -20.35 19.34
N GLY A 488 13.97 -20.67 20.40
CA GLY A 488 15.23 -19.99 20.74
C GLY A 488 15.03 -18.52 21.15
N VAL A 489 14.32 -17.77 20.32
CA VAL A 489 13.82 -16.40 20.56
C VAL A 489 12.34 -16.39 20.24
N SER A 490 11.52 -15.70 21.05
CA SER A 490 10.09 -15.49 20.78
C SER A 490 9.66 -14.09 21.16
N TYR A 491 8.53 -13.63 20.61
CA TYR A 491 7.95 -12.34 20.97
C TYR A 491 7.19 -12.44 22.29
N VAL A 492 7.23 -11.35 23.09
CA VAL A 492 6.43 -11.26 24.33
C VAL A 492 4.95 -11.30 23.98
N GLN A 493 4.21 -12.15 24.68
CA GLN A 493 2.75 -12.24 24.55
C GLN A 493 2.08 -11.26 25.54
N GLY A 494 1.00 -10.60 25.08
CA GLY A 494 0.20 -9.74 25.94
C GLY A 494 0.62 -8.26 25.95
N ARG A 495 0.40 -7.56 27.08
CA ARG A 495 0.70 -6.13 27.23
C ARG A 495 2.19 -5.91 27.44
N GLY A 496 2.90 -5.47 26.44
CA GLY A 496 4.32 -5.15 26.49
C GLY A 496 4.72 -4.23 25.34
N LYS A 497 6.00 -3.93 25.25
CA LYS A 497 6.53 -3.32 24.04
C LYS A 497 6.32 -4.30 22.89
N TRP A 498 5.80 -3.80 21.82
CA TRP A 498 5.39 -4.54 20.65
C TRP A 498 6.51 -5.41 20.04
N ASP A 499 7.73 -4.89 20.06
CA ASP A 499 8.95 -5.51 19.56
C ASP A 499 9.74 -6.27 20.64
N ALA A 500 9.17 -6.40 21.86
CA ALA A 500 9.87 -7.05 22.96
C ALA A 500 9.96 -8.57 22.72
N GLU A 501 11.13 -9.11 23.01
CA GLU A 501 11.45 -10.51 22.83
C GLU A 501 11.70 -11.22 24.17
N VAL A 502 11.33 -12.48 24.22
CA VAL A 502 11.75 -13.43 25.27
C VAL A 502 12.94 -14.21 24.76
N CYS A 503 14.08 -13.99 25.37
CA CYS A 503 15.31 -14.67 25.02
C CYS A 503 16.26 -14.69 26.23
N ASP A 504 16.82 -15.85 26.53
CA ASP A 504 17.93 -16.02 27.45
C ASP A 504 18.92 -17.06 26.91
N GLU A 505 20.06 -17.22 27.60
CA GLU A 505 21.06 -18.21 27.21
C GLU A 505 20.49 -19.63 27.19
N THR A 506 19.50 -19.94 28.02
CA THR A 506 18.90 -21.27 28.11
C THR A 506 18.06 -21.56 26.88
N THR A 507 17.26 -20.58 26.38
CA THR A 507 16.43 -20.74 25.18
C THR A 507 17.28 -20.95 23.93
N ILE A 508 18.33 -20.14 23.74
CA ILE A 508 19.27 -20.31 22.61
C ILE A 508 20.01 -21.66 22.73
N ARG A 509 20.45 -22.04 23.92
CA ARG A 509 21.14 -23.31 24.16
C ARG A 509 20.28 -24.52 23.80
N ARG A 510 18.97 -24.51 24.11
CA ARG A 510 18.04 -25.56 23.69
C ARG A 510 17.96 -25.68 22.17
N ALA A 511 17.83 -24.54 21.47
CA ALA A 511 17.82 -24.53 20.00
C ALA A 511 19.11 -25.10 19.41
N VAL A 512 20.28 -24.71 19.93
CA VAL A 512 21.58 -25.23 19.51
C VAL A 512 21.71 -26.75 19.78
N GLN A 513 21.24 -27.22 20.93
CA GLN A 513 21.26 -28.66 21.24
C GLN A 513 20.39 -29.46 20.28
N LYS A 514 19.19 -28.94 19.99
CA LYS A 514 18.27 -29.57 19.05
C LYS A 514 18.81 -29.57 17.62
N ALA A 515 19.46 -28.48 17.21
CA ALA A 515 20.07 -28.33 15.87
C ALA A 515 21.10 -29.46 15.58
N LYS A 516 21.88 -29.87 16.57
CA LYS A 516 22.87 -30.95 16.41
C LYS A 516 22.25 -32.29 15.97
N GLN A 517 20.98 -32.51 16.22
CA GLN A 517 20.24 -33.74 15.90
C GLN A 517 19.53 -33.69 14.53
N HIS A 518 19.65 -32.56 13.81
CA HIS A 518 19.00 -32.32 12.52
C HIS A 518 20.04 -32.18 11.40
N ASP A 519 19.59 -32.30 10.17
CA ASP A 519 20.45 -32.19 8.98
C ASP A 519 20.58 -30.72 8.55
N VAL A 520 19.51 -29.93 8.70
CA VAL A 520 19.41 -28.51 8.34
C VAL A 520 18.64 -27.73 9.39
N VAL A 521 18.96 -26.44 9.53
CA VAL A 521 18.25 -25.50 10.41
C VAL A 521 17.58 -24.42 9.56
N VAL A 522 16.26 -24.36 9.61
CA VAL A 522 15.45 -23.28 9.02
C VAL A 522 15.23 -22.23 10.10
N VAL A 523 15.90 -21.09 9.96
CA VAL A 523 15.89 -19.99 10.96
C VAL A 523 14.99 -18.87 10.47
N CYS A 524 13.83 -18.70 11.10
CA CYS A 524 12.82 -17.71 10.73
C CYS A 524 12.97 -16.46 11.62
N ILE A 525 13.49 -15.40 11.05
CA ILE A 525 13.77 -14.11 11.73
C ILE A 525 13.12 -12.95 11.00
N GLY A 526 13.05 -11.81 11.66
CA GLY A 526 12.49 -10.59 11.07
C GLY A 526 11.78 -9.71 12.08
N GLU A 527 10.58 -9.27 11.74
CA GLU A 527 9.78 -8.33 12.54
C GLU A 527 8.47 -8.99 13.02
N ASN A 528 7.96 -8.49 14.15
CA ASN A 528 6.58 -8.72 14.57
C ASN A 528 5.63 -7.90 13.67
N SER A 529 4.32 -8.16 13.73
CA SER A 529 3.34 -7.32 13.03
C SER A 529 3.31 -5.91 13.61
N TYR A 530 3.16 -4.91 12.78
CA TYR A 530 2.99 -3.50 13.16
C TYR A 530 2.34 -2.73 12.02
N CYS A 531 1.84 -1.53 12.32
CA CYS A 531 1.33 -0.58 11.36
C CYS A 531 1.61 0.85 11.81
N GLU A 532 1.89 1.76 10.87
CA GLU A 532 2.01 3.21 11.08
C GLU A 532 3.04 3.62 12.17
N THR A 533 2.75 4.71 12.89
CA THR A 533 3.62 5.28 13.95
C THR A 533 4.12 4.26 14.99
N PRO A 534 3.34 3.28 15.46
CA PRO A 534 3.85 2.20 16.30
C PRO A 534 5.04 1.42 15.72
N GLY A 535 5.16 1.37 14.39
CA GLY A 535 6.28 0.75 13.69
C GLY A 535 7.54 1.62 13.55
N ASN A 536 7.58 2.83 14.10
CA ASN A 536 8.77 3.69 14.03
C ASN A 536 9.98 3.06 14.72
N LEU A 537 11.11 3.03 14.02
CA LEU A 537 12.37 2.45 14.49
C LEU A 537 13.28 3.48 15.19
N LYS A 538 14.08 3.00 16.12
CA LYS A 538 15.27 3.70 16.63
C LYS A 538 16.53 3.28 15.89
N ASP A 539 16.59 2.04 15.43
CA ASP A 539 17.74 1.45 14.77
C ASP A 539 17.24 0.44 13.72
N MET A 540 17.84 0.43 12.56
CA MET A 540 17.55 -0.54 11.49
C MET A 540 18.17 -1.91 11.72
N ASN A 541 19.10 -2.08 12.67
CA ASN A 541 19.65 -3.40 12.96
C ASN A 541 18.53 -4.37 13.36
N LEU A 542 18.63 -5.60 12.85
CA LEU A 542 17.83 -6.69 13.38
C LEU A 542 18.15 -6.88 14.86
N SER A 543 17.18 -7.34 15.65
CA SER A 543 17.34 -7.61 17.06
C SER A 543 18.63 -8.37 17.39
N VAL A 544 19.32 -7.94 18.41
CA VAL A 544 20.56 -8.61 18.88
C VAL A 544 20.29 -10.06 19.31
N ASN A 545 19.11 -10.35 19.85
CA ASN A 545 18.75 -11.71 20.25
C ASN A 545 18.62 -12.63 19.03
N GLN A 546 17.94 -12.18 17.99
CA GLN A 546 17.81 -12.93 16.74
C GLN A 546 19.18 -13.14 16.07
N LYS A 547 20.03 -12.10 16.02
CA LYS A 547 21.41 -12.24 15.51
C LYS A 547 22.23 -13.23 16.33
N ASN A 548 22.12 -13.20 17.67
CA ASN A 548 22.82 -14.14 18.55
C ASN A 548 22.35 -15.57 18.35
N LEU A 549 21.06 -15.81 18.11
CA LEU A 549 20.53 -17.13 17.77
C LEU A 549 21.19 -17.66 16.51
N VAL A 550 21.22 -16.89 15.40
CA VAL A 550 21.87 -17.30 14.14
C VAL A 550 23.35 -17.61 14.37
N LYS A 551 24.08 -16.73 15.06
CA LYS A 551 25.52 -16.91 15.36
C LYS A 551 25.79 -18.18 16.19
N ALA A 552 24.93 -18.47 17.17
CA ALA A 552 25.05 -19.68 18.00
C ALA A 552 24.73 -20.96 17.20
N LEU A 553 23.72 -20.92 16.32
CA LEU A 553 23.38 -22.05 15.46
C LEU A 553 24.50 -22.34 14.44
N ALA A 554 25.15 -21.33 13.88
CA ALA A 554 26.27 -21.49 12.95
C ALA A 554 27.45 -22.25 13.58
N GLN A 555 27.65 -22.14 14.92
CA GLN A 555 28.69 -22.90 15.62
C GLN A 555 28.40 -24.41 15.65
N THR A 556 27.22 -24.87 15.28
CA THR A 556 26.91 -26.32 15.18
C THR A 556 27.49 -26.98 13.93
N GLY A 557 27.90 -26.17 12.94
CA GLY A 557 28.33 -26.63 11.62
C GLY A 557 27.19 -27.21 10.77
N LYS A 558 25.94 -27.02 11.17
CA LYS A 558 24.75 -27.43 10.39
C LYS A 558 24.40 -26.35 9.37
N PRO A 559 24.05 -26.73 8.13
CA PRO A 559 23.59 -25.76 7.14
C PRO A 559 22.38 -24.94 7.66
N ILE A 560 22.43 -23.65 7.39
CA ILE A 560 21.36 -22.70 7.77
C ILE A 560 20.62 -22.23 6.52
N VAL A 561 19.31 -22.40 6.51
CA VAL A 561 18.38 -21.73 5.60
C VAL A 561 17.72 -20.58 6.38
N LEU A 562 18.10 -19.37 6.03
CA LEU A 562 17.60 -18.17 6.71
C LEU A 562 16.34 -17.68 6.01
N ILE A 563 15.24 -17.58 6.75
CA ILE A 563 13.96 -17.02 6.29
C ILE A 563 13.79 -15.63 6.89
N LEU A 564 13.74 -14.62 6.02
CA LEU A 564 13.49 -13.23 6.39
C LEU A 564 12.00 -12.93 6.24
N ASN A 565 11.29 -12.74 7.36
CA ASN A 565 9.89 -12.38 7.42
C ASN A 565 9.77 -10.99 8.05
N GLU A 566 9.79 -9.97 7.21
CA GLU A 566 9.87 -8.57 7.62
C GLU A 566 9.22 -7.66 6.58
N GLY A 567 8.58 -6.59 7.03
CA GLY A 567 7.91 -5.62 6.16
C GLY A 567 8.83 -4.56 5.56
N ARG A 568 10.04 -4.44 6.07
CA ARG A 568 11.10 -3.53 5.60
C ARG A 568 12.46 -4.15 5.90
N PRO A 569 13.55 -3.75 5.19
CA PRO A 569 14.85 -4.37 5.39
C PRO A 569 15.42 -4.06 6.78
N ARG A 570 15.95 -5.10 7.43
CA ARG A 570 16.71 -4.98 8.68
C ARG A 570 18.17 -5.31 8.40
N ILE A 571 19.08 -4.61 9.05
CA ILE A 571 20.52 -4.80 8.83
C ILE A 571 20.98 -6.14 9.39
N ILE A 572 21.45 -7.02 8.49
CA ILE A 572 21.82 -8.42 8.76
C ILE A 572 23.18 -8.81 8.18
N HIS A 573 23.99 -7.85 7.71
CA HIS A 573 25.26 -8.12 7.03
C HIS A 573 26.23 -9.03 7.81
N ASP A 574 26.10 -9.07 9.14
CA ASP A 574 26.96 -9.85 10.04
C ASP A 574 26.47 -11.30 10.26
N ILE A 575 25.25 -11.63 9.84
CA ILE A 575 24.69 -12.99 9.93
C ILE A 575 24.35 -13.60 8.56
N GLU A 576 24.16 -12.79 7.52
CA GLU A 576 23.89 -13.28 6.17
C GLU A 576 24.99 -14.24 5.67
N PRO A 577 26.32 -13.98 5.88
CA PRO A 577 27.37 -14.89 5.45
C PRO A 577 27.35 -16.26 6.13
N LEU A 578 26.67 -16.39 7.26
CA LEU A 578 26.56 -17.63 8.04
C LEU A 578 25.49 -18.59 7.49
N ALA A 579 24.66 -18.14 6.54
CA ALA A 579 23.60 -18.94 5.95
C ALA A 579 24.03 -19.47 4.57
N GLU A 580 23.71 -20.72 4.26
CA GLU A 580 23.87 -21.34 2.95
C GLU A 580 22.77 -20.91 1.97
N ALA A 581 21.56 -20.69 2.48
CA ALA A 581 20.46 -20.11 1.70
C ALA A 581 19.76 -19.00 2.46
N VAL A 582 19.25 -18.01 1.73
CA VAL A 582 18.43 -16.91 2.24
C VAL A 582 17.20 -16.77 1.38
N VAL A 583 16.03 -16.82 2.02
CA VAL A 583 14.73 -16.59 1.39
C VAL A 583 14.06 -15.39 2.08
N HIS A 584 13.62 -14.43 1.31
CA HIS A 584 12.83 -13.30 1.81
C HIS A 584 11.36 -13.53 1.50
N VAL A 585 10.56 -13.80 2.52
CA VAL A 585 9.13 -14.05 2.38
C VAL A 585 8.30 -12.75 2.49
N LEU A 586 8.93 -11.65 2.91
CA LEU A 586 8.23 -10.39 3.18
C LEU A 586 7.06 -10.61 4.16
N LEU A 587 5.82 -10.25 3.76
CA LEU A 587 4.57 -10.48 4.52
C LEU A 587 3.58 -11.24 3.63
N PRO A 588 3.73 -12.58 3.50
CA PRO A 588 3.06 -13.37 2.47
C PRO A 588 1.61 -13.77 2.79
N GLY A 589 1.07 -13.31 3.93
CA GLY A 589 -0.31 -13.57 4.33
C GLY A 589 -0.59 -15.00 4.80
N ASN A 590 -1.87 -15.37 4.80
CA ASN A 590 -2.34 -16.63 5.38
C ASN A 590 -1.77 -17.89 4.71
N TYR A 591 -1.45 -17.84 3.43
CA TYR A 591 -0.94 -18.98 2.66
C TYR A 591 0.59 -19.00 2.52
N GLY A 592 1.29 -18.03 3.13
CA GLY A 592 2.75 -17.90 3.00
C GLY A 592 3.53 -19.10 3.53
N GLY A 593 3.09 -19.70 4.65
CA GLY A 593 3.73 -20.91 5.17
C GLY A 593 3.70 -22.08 4.18
N ASP A 594 2.54 -22.32 3.57
CA ASP A 594 2.34 -23.39 2.58
C ASP A 594 3.11 -23.12 1.27
N ALA A 595 3.15 -21.86 0.83
CA ALA A 595 3.92 -21.42 -0.32
C ALA A 595 5.41 -21.65 -0.10
N LEU A 596 5.94 -21.19 1.03
CA LEU A 596 7.35 -21.41 1.40
C LEU A 596 7.71 -22.89 1.45
N ALA A 597 6.89 -23.72 2.06
CA ALA A 597 7.14 -25.16 2.15
C ALA A 597 7.24 -25.82 0.75
N ALA A 598 6.34 -25.42 -0.18
CA ALA A 598 6.38 -25.90 -1.56
C ALA A 598 7.64 -25.43 -2.31
N LEU A 599 8.09 -24.21 -2.06
CA LEU A 599 9.32 -23.66 -2.65
C LEU A 599 10.57 -24.36 -2.07
N LEU A 600 10.64 -24.53 -0.75
CA LEU A 600 11.80 -25.17 -0.11
C LEU A 600 11.94 -26.64 -0.49
N SER A 601 10.84 -27.35 -0.78
CA SER A 601 10.88 -28.75 -1.24
C SER A 601 11.19 -28.90 -2.74
N GLY A 602 11.11 -27.81 -3.51
CA GLY A 602 11.27 -27.83 -4.97
C GLY A 602 10.04 -28.38 -5.70
N ARG A 603 8.90 -28.54 -5.01
CA ARG A 603 7.62 -28.83 -5.65
C ARG A 603 7.18 -27.65 -6.53
N GLU A 604 7.57 -26.46 -6.11
CA GLU A 604 7.42 -25.21 -6.84
C GLU A 604 8.77 -24.50 -6.98
N ASN A 605 8.87 -23.56 -7.93
CA ASN A 605 10.12 -22.85 -8.21
C ASN A 605 9.98 -21.36 -7.86
N PHE A 606 11.04 -20.80 -7.29
CA PHE A 606 11.12 -19.37 -6.99
C PHE A 606 11.08 -18.52 -8.26
N SER A 607 10.35 -17.41 -8.20
CA SER A 607 10.28 -16.44 -9.27
C SER A 607 10.12 -14.99 -8.78
N GLY A 608 9.99 -14.79 -7.48
CA GLY A 608 9.93 -13.48 -6.86
C GLY A 608 11.21 -12.68 -7.08
N LYS A 609 11.06 -11.35 -7.15
CA LYS A 609 12.18 -10.39 -7.27
C LYS A 609 12.03 -9.30 -6.23
N MET A 610 13.15 -8.77 -5.74
CA MET A 610 13.15 -7.69 -4.76
C MET A 610 12.47 -6.42 -5.31
N PRO A 611 11.42 -5.93 -4.66
CA PRO A 611 10.73 -4.71 -5.10
C PRO A 611 11.37 -3.43 -4.56
N TYR A 612 12.44 -3.55 -3.82
CA TYR A 612 13.26 -2.46 -3.29
C TYR A 612 14.71 -2.90 -3.14
N THR A 613 15.61 -1.93 -3.00
CA THR A 613 17.03 -2.14 -2.72
C THR A 613 17.23 -2.46 -1.25
N TYR A 614 17.85 -3.60 -0.94
CA TYR A 614 18.13 -4.03 0.43
C TYR A 614 19.49 -3.49 0.89
N PRO A 615 19.57 -2.58 1.89
CA PRO A 615 20.83 -1.97 2.32
C PRO A 615 21.71 -2.99 3.08
N ARG A 616 23.02 -2.92 2.87
CA ARG A 616 23.99 -3.71 3.65
C ARG A 616 24.27 -3.08 5.02
N TYR A 617 24.36 -1.77 5.08
CA TYR A 617 24.69 -0.98 6.28
C TYR A 617 23.69 0.13 6.50
N ILE A 618 23.56 0.59 7.75
CA ILE A 618 22.59 1.64 8.14
C ILE A 618 22.77 2.93 7.32
N ASN A 619 24.00 3.28 6.94
CA ASN A 619 24.31 4.51 6.22
C ASN A 619 24.24 4.38 4.69
N MET A 620 23.77 3.25 4.17
CA MET A 620 23.74 2.98 2.73
C MET A 620 22.30 2.89 2.21
N LEU A 621 21.55 3.98 2.34
CA LEU A 621 20.15 4.11 1.93
C LEU A 621 20.12 4.63 0.48
N SER A 622 20.40 3.74 -0.48
CA SER A 622 20.33 4.03 -1.91
C SER A 622 19.18 3.27 -2.54
N THR A 623 18.63 3.82 -3.60
CA THR A 623 17.60 3.18 -4.44
C THR A 623 18.21 2.72 -5.76
N TYR A 624 17.47 1.89 -6.54
CA TYR A 624 17.98 1.33 -7.80
C TYR A 624 18.29 2.38 -8.86
N ASP A 625 17.66 3.53 -8.77
CA ASP A 625 17.76 4.67 -9.70
C ASP A 625 18.64 5.81 -9.14
N TYR A 626 19.61 5.46 -8.30
CA TYR A 626 20.53 6.41 -7.70
C TYR A 626 21.17 7.37 -8.73
N LYS A 627 21.63 8.54 -8.28
CA LYS A 627 22.42 9.44 -9.11
C LYS A 627 23.83 8.90 -9.30
N VAL A 628 24.40 8.99 -10.50
CA VAL A 628 25.73 8.46 -10.81
C VAL A 628 26.81 8.98 -9.84
N SER A 629 26.69 10.23 -9.37
CA SER A 629 27.60 10.82 -8.40
C SER A 629 27.63 10.12 -7.05
N GLU A 630 26.56 9.43 -6.65
CA GLU A 630 26.50 8.69 -5.38
C GLU A 630 27.42 7.45 -5.38
N MET A 631 27.72 6.90 -6.55
CA MET A 631 28.58 5.71 -6.73
C MET A 631 30.00 6.07 -7.17
N THR A 632 30.31 7.34 -7.42
CA THR A 632 31.59 7.77 -7.91
C THR A 632 32.55 8.00 -6.73
N ALA A 633 33.64 7.22 -6.68
CA ALA A 633 34.73 7.46 -5.76
C ALA A 633 35.45 8.77 -6.14
N THR A 634 35.46 9.74 -5.23
CA THR A 634 36.05 11.06 -5.47
C THR A 634 37.53 11.12 -5.19
N MET A 635 38.05 10.19 -4.38
CA MET A 635 39.44 10.13 -3.98
C MET A 635 39.87 8.68 -3.75
N ALA A 636 41.10 8.35 -4.00
CA ALA A 636 41.64 6.99 -3.86
C ALA A 636 42.64 6.90 -2.68
N GLY A 637 42.95 5.67 -2.28
CA GLY A 637 43.97 5.38 -1.27
C GLY A 637 43.49 5.67 0.15
N VAL A 638 44.44 6.12 0.98
CA VAL A 638 44.22 6.29 2.43
C VAL A 638 43.19 7.34 2.82
N TYR A 639 42.79 8.20 1.87
CA TYR A 639 41.80 9.25 2.09
C TYR A 639 40.37 8.80 1.73
N ASN A 640 40.23 7.58 1.26
CA ASN A 640 38.93 7.05 0.80
C ASN A 640 38.49 5.97 1.77
N TYR A 641 37.79 6.35 2.82
CA TYR A 641 37.21 5.41 3.77
C TYR A 641 36.25 4.45 3.03
N ASP A 642 35.12 4.08 3.59
CA ASP A 642 34.12 3.21 2.95
C ASP A 642 33.30 4.03 1.91
N ALA A 643 33.95 4.44 0.82
CA ALA A 643 33.39 5.37 -0.15
C ALA A 643 32.34 4.76 -1.10
N ARG A 644 32.24 3.44 -1.15
CA ARG A 644 31.25 2.78 -2.00
C ARG A 644 29.94 2.55 -1.26
N ILE A 645 28.82 2.85 -1.93
CA ILE A 645 27.52 2.34 -1.50
C ILE A 645 27.47 0.88 -1.87
N ASP A 646 27.40 0.02 -0.87
CA ASP A 646 27.33 -1.44 -1.01
C ASP A 646 25.99 -1.95 -0.50
N VAL A 647 25.14 -2.43 -1.41
CA VAL A 647 23.83 -2.98 -1.09
C VAL A 647 23.92 -4.49 -0.91
N LEU A 648 23.05 -5.06 -0.11
CA LEU A 648 23.02 -6.51 0.08
C LEU A 648 22.36 -7.19 -1.12
N TRP A 649 21.21 -6.72 -1.53
CA TRP A 649 20.52 -7.16 -2.75
C TRP A 649 19.85 -5.96 -3.45
N PRO A 650 20.09 -5.79 -4.75
CA PRO A 650 19.49 -4.67 -5.50
C PRO A 650 18.02 -4.96 -5.87
N PHE A 651 17.29 -3.90 -6.19
CA PHE A 651 15.98 -3.99 -6.82
C PHE A 651 16.00 -4.91 -8.05
N GLY A 652 14.99 -5.74 -8.20
CA GLY A 652 14.87 -6.72 -9.28
C GLY A 652 15.70 -8.00 -9.08
N TYR A 653 16.45 -8.12 -7.99
CA TYR A 653 17.23 -9.31 -7.68
C TYR A 653 16.34 -10.45 -7.17
N GLY A 654 16.63 -11.65 -7.59
CA GLY A 654 15.99 -12.89 -7.13
C GLY A 654 16.48 -14.07 -7.96
N LEU A 655 16.75 -15.18 -7.28
CA LEU A 655 17.23 -16.43 -7.88
C LEU A 655 16.07 -17.38 -8.20
N SER A 656 16.37 -18.41 -8.98
CA SER A 656 15.46 -19.50 -9.34
C SER A 656 16.22 -20.83 -9.28
N TYR A 657 15.52 -21.95 -9.27
CA TYR A 657 16.12 -23.28 -9.47
C TYR A 657 16.51 -23.55 -10.93
N THR A 658 16.20 -22.61 -11.83
CA THR A 658 16.62 -22.65 -13.24
C THR A 658 17.35 -21.37 -13.61
N SER A 659 17.85 -21.30 -14.84
CA SER A 659 18.57 -20.13 -15.37
C SER A 659 17.93 -19.66 -16.65
N PHE A 660 17.97 -18.36 -16.90
CA PHE A 660 17.43 -17.72 -18.07
C PHE A 660 18.53 -16.97 -18.84
N GLN A 661 18.48 -17.05 -20.14
CA GLN A 661 19.35 -16.30 -21.06
C GLN A 661 18.52 -15.32 -21.86
N TYR A 662 19.01 -14.10 -22.00
CA TYR A 662 18.41 -13.04 -22.80
C TYR A 662 19.20 -12.86 -24.10
N SER A 663 18.50 -12.77 -25.23
CA SER A 663 19.10 -12.54 -26.56
C SER A 663 18.16 -11.72 -27.44
N ASP A 664 18.71 -11.28 -28.59
CA ASP A 664 17.97 -10.66 -29.69
C ASP A 664 17.12 -9.45 -29.30
N LEU A 665 17.65 -8.60 -28.41
CA LEU A 665 16.96 -7.34 -28.06
C LEU A 665 16.82 -6.46 -29.32
N LYS A 666 15.59 -6.13 -29.66
CA LYS A 666 15.23 -5.25 -30.77
C LYS A 666 14.38 -4.07 -30.28
N VAL A 667 14.47 -2.97 -30.98
CA VAL A 667 13.61 -1.79 -30.83
C VAL A 667 13.07 -1.38 -32.16
N ASN A 668 11.80 -1.00 -32.19
CA ASN A 668 11.13 -0.63 -33.46
C ASN A 668 11.66 0.67 -34.11
N LYS A 669 12.28 1.57 -33.33
CA LYS A 669 12.83 2.86 -33.78
C LYS A 669 14.17 3.14 -33.11
N GLN A 670 15.19 3.51 -33.91
CA GLN A 670 16.50 3.98 -33.43
C GLN A 670 16.52 5.51 -33.18
N HIS A 671 15.67 6.25 -33.88
CA HIS A 671 15.47 7.68 -33.69
C HIS A 671 14.00 7.93 -33.39
N PHE A 672 13.70 8.64 -32.34
CA PHE A 672 12.34 8.85 -31.87
C PHE A 672 12.16 10.24 -31.25
N ARG A 673 10.92 10.70 -31.21
CA ARG A 673 10.48 11.92 -30.55
C ARG A 673 9.80 11.54 -29.22
N SER A 674 9.63 12.51 -28.34
CA SER A 674 8.93 12.33 -27.04
C SER A 674 7.49 11.83 -27.17
N THR A 675 6.87 12.01 -28.36
CA THR A 675 5.51 11.56 -28.69
C THR A 675 5.46 10.15 -29.29
N ASP A 676 6.61 9.54 -29.57
CA ASP A 676 6.67 8.21 -30.19
C ASP A 676 6.51 7.10 -29.15
N THR A 677 5.79 6.04 -29.55
CA THR A 677 5.77 4.78 -28.81
C THR A 677 6.95 3.92 -29.25
N LEU A 678 7.72 3.44 -28.28
CA LEU A 678 8.80 2.48 -28.47
C LEU A 678 8.32 1.08 -28.10
N GLU A 679 8.58 0.13 -29.02
CA GLU A 679 8.31 -1.28 -28.83
C GLU A 679 9.63 -2.03 -28.75
N PHE A 680 9.77 -2.85 -27.72
CA PHE A 680 10.95 -3.67 -27.47
C PHE A 680 10.58 -5.14 -27.56
N GLU A 681 11.42 -5.91 -28.21
CA GLU A 681 11.30 -7.36 -28.30
C GLU A 681 12.60 -7.99 -27.77
N VAL A 682 12.49 -9.01 -26.94
CA VAL A 682 13.62 -9.77 -26.41
C VAL A 682 13.27 -11.26 -26.33
N THR A 683 14.20 -12.11 -26.68
CA THR A 683 14.08 -13.56 -26.52
C THR A 683 14.58 -13.97 -25.14
N VAL A 684 13.73 -14.66 -24.36
CA VAL A 684 14.09 -15.24 -23.06
C VAL A 684 14.05 -16.74 -23.19
N THR A 685 15.18 -17.39 -22.93
CA THR A 685 15.34 -18.85 -23.02
C THR A 685 15.62 -19.43 -21.64
N ASN A 686 14.82 -20.39 -21.20
CA ASN A 686 15.13 -21.20 -20.03
C ASN A 686 16.26 -22.19 -20.40
N THR A 687 17.42 -22.02 -19.81
CA THR A 687 18.62 -22.84 -20.06
C THR A 687 18.87 -23.95 -19.04
N GLY A 688 18.02 -24.02 -18.00
CA GLY A 688 18.10 -25.07 -16.99
C GLY A 688 17.14 -26.24 -17.27
N ASN A 689 17.00 -27.10 -16.27
CA ASN A 689 16.24 -28.36 -16.39
C ASN A 689 14.87 -28.31 -15.69
N VAL A 690 14.53 -27.19 -15.08
CA VAL A 690 13.29 -27.01 -14.30
C VAL A 690 12.48 -25.88 -14.95
N ALA A 691 11.17 -26.05 -15.03
CA ALA A 691 10.27 -24.97 -15.46
C ALA A 691 10.34 -23.80 -14.45
N GLY A 692 10.22 -22.60 -14.93
CA GLY A 692 10.28 -21.42 -14.06
C GLY A 692 9.69 -20.20 -14.72
N LYS A 693 9.25 -19.23 -13.91
CA LYS A 693 8.80 -17.93 -14.34
C LYS A 693 9.94 -16.91 -14.19
N GLU A 694 10.04 -15.99 -15.14
CA GLU A 694 11.03 -14.90 -15.09
C GLU A 694 10.31 -13.55 -15.16
N ALA A 695 10.74 -12.60 -14.34
CA ALA A 695 10.32 -11.20 -14.47
C ALA A 695 11.31 -10.48 -15.39
N VAL A 696 10.90 -10.19 -16.60
CA VAL A 696 11.67 -9.44 -17.60
C VAL A 696 11.53 -7.96 -17.30
N LEU A 697 12.63 -7.27 -17.01
CA LEU A 697 12.66 -5.87 -16.61
C LEU A 697 13.39 -5.05 -17.65
N LEU A 698 12.73 -4.01 -18.20
CA LEU A 698 13.31 -3.06 -19.13
C LEU A 698 13.64 -1.75 -18.43
N TYR A 699 14.89 -1.34 -18.52
CA TYR A 699 15.38 -0.08 -17.98
C TYR A 699 15.81 0.88 -19.09
N SER A 700 15.63 2.19 -18.86
CA SER A 700 16.28 3.24 -19.62
C SER A 700 17.33 3.96 -18.79
N SER A 701 18.39 4.45 -19.43
CA SER A 701 19.41 5.32 -18.84
C SER A 701 19.65 6.49 -19.77
N ASP A 702 19.61 7.72 -19.22
CA ASP A 702 20.03 8.91 -19.92
C ASP A 702 21.53 9.09 -19.73
N LEU A 703 22.30 9.15 -20.82
CA LEU A 703 23.73 9.35 -20.73
C LEU A 703 24.08 10.80 -20.40
N PHE A 704 23.28 11.73 -20.90
CA PHE A 704 23.39 13.18 -20.67
C PHE A 704 22.00 13.80 -20.65
N ALA A 705 21.75 14.68 -19.70
CA ALA A 705 20.48 15.40 -19.54
C ALA A 705 20.73 16.83 -19.06
N SER A 706 19.69 17.67 -19.09
CA SER A 706 19.76 19.06 -18.56
C SER A 706 19.85 19.13 -17.03
N LEU A 707 19.40 18.07 -16.36
CA LEU A 707 19.59 17.85 -14.91
C LEU A 707 20.36 16.55 -14.72
N VAL A 708 20.95 16.34 -13.53
CA VAL A 708 21.67 15.10 -13.23
C VAL A 708 20.74 13.91 -13.41
N PRO A 709 21.02 13.04 -14.39
CA PRO A 709 20.14 11.91 -14.66
C PRO A 709 20.24 10.84 -13.59
N ASP A 710 19.19 10.01 -13.50
CA ASP A 710 19.23 8.80 -12.73
C ASP A 710 20.10 7.75 -13.45
N SER A 711 20.74 6.86 -12.69
CA SER A 711 21.54 5.77 -13.25
C SER A 711 20.73 4.88 -14.21
N ARG A 712 19.47 4.67 -13.89
CA ARG A 712 18.49 3.95 -14.70
C ARG A 712 17.08 4.14 -14.14
N ARG A 713 16.06 3.98 -15.00
CA ARG A 713 14.66 3.94 -14.58
C ARG A 713 13.97 2.71 -15.18
N LEU A 714 13.14 2.02 -14.41
CA LEU A 714 12.26 0.96 -14.90
C LEU A 714 11.22 1.55 -15.85
N ARG A 715 11.04 0.94 -17.04
CA ARG A 715 10.10 1.42 -18.05
C ARG A 715 9.08 0.38 -18.49
N ALA A 716 9.43 -0.89 -18.33
CA ALA A 716 8.50 -1.99 -18.56
C ALA A 716 8.89 -3.19 -17.73
N PHE A 717 7.93 -4.03 -17.43
CA PHE A 717 8.15 -5.37 -16.88
C PHE A 717 7.07 -6.34 -17.36
N GLU A 718 7.46 -7.60 -17.46
CA GLU A 718 6.52 -8.68 -17.81
C GLU A 718 6.93 -9.97 -17.13
N LYS A 719 5.96 -10.72 -16.61
CA LYS A 719 6.19 -12.04 -16.02
C LYS A 719 5.91 -13.09 -17.08
N VAL A 720 6.93 -13.89 -17.43
CA VAL A 720 6.85 -14.94 -18.44
C VAL A 720 7.17 -16.31 -17.86
N LEU A 721 6.51 -17.36 -18.35
CA LEU A 721 6.77 -18.77 -18.00
C LEU A 721 7.77 -19.38 -18.99
#